data_60d21e143970d71d51a761439769a67e
#
_entry.id   60d21e143970d71d51a761439769a67e
#
_cell.length_a   1.000
_cell.length_b   1.000
_cell.length_c   1.000
_cell.angle_alpha   90.00
_cell.angle_beta   90.00
_cell.angle_gamma   90.00
#
_symmetry.space_group_name_H-M   'P 1'
#
loop_
_entity.id
_entity.type
_entity.pdbx_description
1 polymer ?
#
loop_
_entity_poly.entity_id
_entity_poly.type
_entity_poly.pdbx_seq_one_letter_code
_entity_poly.pdbx_strand_id
1 'polypeptide(L)'
;KTAREGTSVADLNTDIRFIKGVGETRAKALEKLHIRTLGDLISYYPRRWEDRTKLFPIRDLPEGEYACCRAMLAQEPTAHRISGGQTVVKVRAVDEGGVLDITFFHQEYRKNALHRGETYIFYGRAEGGGIRRRMANPLLEKEGSQQLTGRIMPVYPLTAGITQIMMAKAVRQGLDECRDLPEDVLPDEIRRAHHLCYAGFALENIHFPTSPEALNTARRRLVFEELFLLSCGLSLLRQRRESVHGLPCRAADMSDFYAALPFALTAAQRRAIGDAVGDMTSGRPMNRLCQGDVGSGKTMVAAACVWFAAQSGWQSALMAPTEILARQHYENLAPLFARFGLRCALLTGSTPARERRGILEGLQAGDITLCIGTHALLTEDVAYNALGLVITDEQHRFGVDQRSALSRKGSSPHLLVLSATPIPRTLALIIYGDLDVSIIDELPPGRQPVDTFVVGEKYRLRLNAFIRKQVAEGHQVFVICPLVGEEDDLPDERKAATAYARQLREKTFPDLRVSLLHGRMKAGEKEKVMASFAAGESDILVSTTVVEVGVDVPNATLMVVENADRFGLSQLHQLRGRVGRGKAQSYCVLLSDTQNPETRRRLKALAATNDGFRIAEEDLKLRGPGDFFGSRQHGLPTLKAADLSCDMPLLAEARDAAQTLMAADPRLTAPEHAVLRRRIQALFDLNEGTLN
;
A
#
# COMPACT_ATOMS: atom_id res chain seq x y z
N LYS A 1 -16.31 -3.76 58.98
CA LYS A 1 -14.88 -3.33 58.93
C LYS A 1 -14.05 -4.57 58.63
N THR A 2 -13.88 -4.86 57.37
CA THR A 2 -12.89 -5.83 56.88
C THR A 2 -12.20 -5.15 55.70
N ALA A 3 -10.90 -5.05 55.81
CA ALA A 3 -10.00 -4.43 54.87
C ALA A 3 -10.19 -5.04 53.49
N ARG A 4 -10.29 -4.19 52.46
CA ARG A 4 -10.12 -4.60 51.06
C ARG A 4 -8.64 -4.84 50.83
N GLU A 5 -8.23 -6.08 51.00
CA GLU A 5 -6.96 -6.58 50.51
C GLU A 5 -7.07 -6.88 49.00
N GLY A 6 -6.06 -6.48 48.23
CA GLY A 6 -5.77 -7.01 46.89
C GLY A 6 -6.43 -6.29 45.72
N THR A 7 -6.05 -5.02 45.47
CA THR A 7 -6.04 -4.54 44.06
C THR A 7 -4.89 -5.26 43.34
N SER A 8 -5.19 -6.36 42.66
CA SER A 8 -4.23 -6.92 41.73
C SER A 8 -3.97 -5.85 40.65
N VAL A 9 -2.71 -5.45 40.55
CA VAL A 9 -2.24 -4.59 39.46
C VAL A 9 -2.67 -5.26 38.14
N ALA A 10 -3.43 -4.55 37.29
CA ALA A 10 -3.93 -5.11 36.07
C ALA A 10 -2.75 -5.31 35.12
N ASP A 11 -2.59 -6.53 34.61
CA ASP A 11 -1.64 -6.87 33.55
C ASP A 11 -2.17 -6.35 32.19
N LEU A 12 -1.28 -6.05 31.25
CA LEU A 12 -1.63 -5.67 29.86
C LEU A 12 -2.49 -6.73 29.16
N ASN A 13 -2.39 -8.00 29.54
CA ASN A 13 -3.21 -9.10 29.05
C ASN A 13 -4.59 -9.21 29.74
N THR A 14 -4.87 -8.36 30.73
CA THR A 14 -6.17 -8.35 31.43
C THR A 14 -7.30 -8.13 30.43
N ASP A 15 -8.31 -9.00 30.46
CA ASP A 15 -9.46 -8.91 29.57
C ASP A 15 -10.22 -7.59 29.80
N ILE A 16 -10.59 -6.92 28.70
CA ILE A 16 -11.26 -5.63 28.67
C ILE A 16 -12.54 -5.57 29.52
N ARG A 17 -13.20 -6.71 29.76
CA ARG A 17 -14.42 -6.82 30.60
C ARG A 17 -14.20 -6.45 32.05
N PHE A 18 -12.97 -6.58 32.53
CA PHE A 18 -12.62 -6.26 33.92
C PHE A 18 -12.31 -4.78 34.15
N ILE A 19 -12.22 -3.98 33.06
CA ILE A 19 -11.99 -2.55 33.17
C ILE A 19 -13.27 -1.87 33.60
N LYS A 20 -13.17 -1.00 34.60
CA LYS A 20 -14.32 -0.26 35.16
C LYS A 20 -15.04 0.54 34.07
N GLY A 21 -16.32 0.25 33.90
CA GLY A 21 -17.19 0.89 32.90
C GLY A 21 -17.26 0.17 31.54
N VAL A 22 -16.54 -0.96 31.37
CA VAL A 22 -16.66 -1.83 30.21
C VAL A 22 -17.38 -3.11 30.62
N GLY A 23 -18.69 -3.16 30.44
CA GLY A 23 -19.47 -4.39 30.64
C GLY A 23 -19.49 -5.25 29.38
N GLU A 24 -20.07 -6.48 29.47
CA GLU A 24 -20.08 -7.46 28.37
C GLU A 24 -20.56 -6.90 27.01
N THR A 25 -21.61 -6.08 27.01
CA THR A 25 -22.15 -5.49 25.77
C THR A 25 -21.14 -4.56 25.09
N ARG A 26 -20.42 -3.76 25.88
CA ARG A 26 -19.36 -2.88 25.37
C ARG A 26 -18.13 -3.65 24.96
N ALA A 27 -17.76 -4.67 25.69
CA ALA A 27 -16.65 -5.54 25.34
C ALA A 27 -16.86 -6.22 23.97
N LYS A 28 -18.09 -6.75 23.71
CA LYS A 28 -18.46 -7.28 22.39
C LYS A 28 -18.37 -6.23 21.27
N ALA A 29 -18.69 -4.98 21.56
CA ALA A 29 -18.57 -3.90 20.60
C ALA A 29 -17.09 -3.52 20.36
N LEU A 30 -16.27 -3.48 21.41
CA LEU A 30 -14.82 -3.23 21.33
C LEU A 30 -14.07 -4.37 20.61
N GLU A 31 -14.54 -5.62 20.74
CA GLU A 31 -13.97 -6.75 20.01
C GLU A 31 -14.07 -6.60 18.49
N LYS A 32 -15.09 -5.92 17.97
CA LYS A 32 -15.18 -5.57 16.54
C LYS A 32 -14.08 -4.62 16.09
N LEU A 33 -13.46 -3.90 17.02
CA LEU A 33 -12.29 -3.05 16.80
C LEU A 33 -10.99 -3.78 17.17
N HIS A 34 -11.03 -5.10 17.35
CA HIS A 34 -9.92 -5.95 17.78
C HIS A 34 -9.31 -5.55 19.15
N ILE A 35 -10.13 -4.94 20.03
CA ILE A 35 -9.74 -4.57 21.39
C ILE A 35 -10.30 -5.62 22.34
N ARG A 36 -9.43 -6.49 22.87
CA ARG A 36 -9.78 -7.60 23.77
C ARG A 36 -9.13 -7.47 25.15
N THR A 37 -7.96 -6.85 25.18
CA THR A 37 -7.15 -6.70 26.39
C THR A 37 -6.93 -5.24 26.76
N LEU A 38 -6.45 -5.00 27.97
CA LEU A 38 -6.03 -3.69 28.44
C LEU A 38 -4.90 -3.12 27.55
N GLY A 39 -3.95 -3.96 27.14
CA GLY A 39 -2.89 -3.59 26.21
C GLY A 39 -3.40 -3.15 24.84
N ASP A 40 -4.42 -3.86 24.32
CA ASP A 40 -5.05 -3.44 23.06
C ASP A 40 -5.72 -2.07 23.18
N LEU A 41 -6.41 -1.81 24.31
CA LEU A 41 -7.11 -0.57 24.56
C LEU A 41 -6.16 0.63 24.61
N ILE A 42 -5.08 0.57 25.38
CA ILE A 42 -4.11 1.66 25.50
C ILE A 42 -3.20 1.81 24.27
N SER A 43 -3.16 0.78 23.42
CA SER A 43 -2.50 0.83 22.11
C SER A 43 -3.46 1.20 20.96
N TYR A 44 -4.72 1.51 21.26
CA TYR A 44 -5.69 1.94 20.27
C TYR A 44 -5.65 3.45 20.11
N TYR A 45 -4.72 3.94 19.28
CA TYR A 45 -4.42 5.36 19.18
C TYR A 45 -5.53 6.15 18.46
N PRO A 46 -5.70 7.46 18.82
CA PRO A 46 -6.61 8.34 18.11
C PRO A 46 -6.21 8.51 16.65
N ARG A 47 -7.20 8.61 15.75
CA ARG A 47 -6.97 8.92 14.34
C ARG A 47 -6.56 10.38 14.11
N ARG A 48 -7.06 11.30 14.97
CA ARG A 48 -6.77 12.74 14.92
C ARG A 48 -7.03 13.35 16.29
N TRP A 49 -6.58 14.58 16.45
CA TRP A 49 -6.83 15.38 17.66
C TRP A 49 -7.53 16.68 17.29
N GLU A 50 -8.46 17.10 18.11
CA GLU A 50 -9.18 18.36 17.99
C GLU A 50 -8.68 19.30 19.07
N ASP A 51 -8.02 20.39 18.64
CA ASP A 51 -7.57 21.44 19.56
C ASP A 51 -8.77 22.29 19.98
N ARG A 52 -9.28 22.06 21.18
CA ARG A 52 -10.36 22.80 21.79
C ARG A 52 -9.88 23.78 22.88
N THR A 53 -8.56 24.06 22.92
CA THR A 53 -7.96 25.02 23.86
C THR A 53 -8.16 26.46 23.42
N LYS A 54 -8.25 26.72 22.11
CA LYS A 54 -8.37 28.04 21.54
C LYS A 54 -9.82 28.52 21.59
N LEU A 55 -10.04 29.60 22.32
CA LEU A 55 -11.32 30.26 22.37
C LEU A 55 -11.30 31.45 21.41
N PHE A 56 -12.19 31.46 20.43
CA PHE A 56 -12.34 32.54 19.47
C PHE A 56 -13.47 33.47 19.92
N PRO A 57 -13.36 34.81 19.76
CA PRO A 57 -14.50 35.70 19.75
C PRO A 57 -15.49 35.27 18.66
N ILE A 58 -16.80 35.48 18.88
CA ILE A 58 -17.85 35.05 17.93
C ILE A 58 -17.60 35.60 16.51
N ARG A 59 -17.16 36.85 16.40
CA ARG A 59 -16.84 37.48 15.10
C ARG A 59 -15.72 36.81 14.34
N ASP A 60 -14.73 36.23 15.06
CA ASP A 60 -13.50 35.68 14.52
C ASP A 60 -13.60 34.15 14.34
N LEU A 61 -14.75 33.55 14.61
CA LEU A 61 -14.97 32.11 14.36
C LEU A 61 -14.75 31.79 12.88
N PRO A 62 -13.89 30.78 12.56
CA PRO A 62 -13.65 30.38 11.19
C PRO A 62 -14.90 29.78 10.55
N GLU A 63 -15.26 30.27 9.34
CA GLU A 63 -16.46 29.82 8.64
C GLU A 63 -16.34 28.40 8.13
N GLY A 64 -17.31 27.56 8.43
CA GLY A 64 -17.35 26.16 7.99
C GLY A 64 -16.45 25.21 8.78
N GLU A 65 -15.71 25.69 9.78
CA GLU A 65 -14.83 24.88 10.62
C GLU A 65 -15.37 24.69 12.03
N TYR A 66 -14.85 23.66 12.73
CA TYR A 66 -15.16 23.45 14.13
C TYR A 66 -14.26 24.30 15.02
N ALA A 67 -14.84 25.11 15.87
CA ALA A 67 -14.10 25.98 16.77
C ALA A 67 -14.83 26.16 18.12
N CYS A 68 -14.06 26.56 19.15
CA CYS A 68 -14.59 26.90 20.45
C CYS A 68 -14.84 28.42 20.57
N CYS A 69 -15.95 28.82 21.14
CA CYS A 69 -16.17 30.20 21.61
C CYS A 69 -16.76 30.21 23.01
N ARG A 70 -16.43 31.26 23.74
CA ARG A 70 -17.01 31.57 25.07
C ARG A 70 -18.09 32.63 24.90
N ALA A 71 -19.31 32.34 25.32
CA ALA A 71 -20.39 33.28 25.17
C ALA A 71 -21.45 33.16 26.30
N MET A 72 -22.07 34.27 26.66
CA MET A 72 -23.13 34.34 27.66
C MET A 72 -24.52 34.22 26.99
N LEU A 73 -25.42 33.48 27.61
CA LEU A 73 -26.78 33.36 27.11
C LEU A 73 -27.54 34.69 27.28
N ALA A 74 -27.92 35.28 26.15
CA ALA A 74 -28.60 36.55 26.11
C ALA A 74 -30.12 36.46 26.44
N GLN A 75 -30.71 35.26 26.21
CA GLN A 75 -32.16 35.04 26.42
C GLN A 75 -32.41 33.59 26.88
N GLU A 76 -33.57 33.34 27.48
CA GLU A 76 -34.01 32.00 27.84
C GLU A 76 -34.19 31.13 26.60
N PRO A 77 -33.84 29.81 26.66
CA PRO A 77 -34.02 28.88 25.55
C PRO A 77 -35.51 28.76 25.17
N THR A 78 -35.79 28.81 23.87
CA THR A 78 -37.13 28.63 23.32
C THR A 78 -37.25 27.33 22.56
N ALA A 79 -38.30 26.53 22.88
CA ALA A 79 -38.57 25.29 22.16
C ALA A 79 -39.71 25.52 21.13
N HIS A 80 -39.47 25.10 19.90
CA HIS A 80 -40.43 25.17 18.79
C HIS A 80 -40.64 23.79 18.18
N ARG A 81 -41.88 23.42 17.90
CA ARG A 81 -42.20 22.25 17.10
C ARG A 81 -42.17 22.61 15.61
N ILE A 82 -41.45 21.84 14.82
CA ILE A 82 -41.39 21.96 13.36
C ILE A 82 -42.31 20.92 12.71
N SER A 83 -42.64 21.12 11.41
CA SER A 83 -43.38 20.15 10.60
C SER A 83 -42.72 18.80 10.65
N GLY A 84 -43.47 17.74 11.01
CA GLY A 84 -42.92 16.38 11.23
C GLY A 84 -42.77 15.98 12.71
N GLY A 85 -43.25 16.77 13.67
CA GLY A 85 -43.29 16.42 15.10
C GLY A 85 -41.95 16.56 15.84
N GLN A 86 -40.94 17.10 15.20
CA GLN A 86 -39.61 17.30 15.79
C GLN A 86 -39.58 18.61 16.62
N THR A 87 -38.98 18.53 17.81
CA THR A 87 -38.74 19.69 18.65
C THR A 87 -37.35 20.25 18.43
N VAL A 88 -37.28 21.58 18.25
CA VAL A 88 -36.02 22.33 18.08
C VAL A 88 -35.92 23.34 19.21
N VAL A 89 -34.79 23.35 19.92
CA VAL A 89 -34.47 24.37 20.93
C VAL A 89 -33.57 25.42 20.33
N LYS A 90 -34.01 26.67 20.33
CA LYS A 90 -33.22 27.82 19.87
C LYS A 90 -32.67 28.59 21.06
N VAL A 91 -31.41 28.95 20.93
CA VAL A 91 -30.66 29.68 21.97
C VAL A 91 -29.86 30.79 21.30
N ARG A 92 -29.78 31.94 21.96
CA ARG A 92 -28.93 33.05 21.54
C ARG A 92 -27.87 33.33 22.59
N ALA A 93 -26.62 33.28 22.20
CA ALA A 93 -25.48 33.65 23.04
C ALA A 93 -24.76 34.87 22.46
N VAL A 94 -24.08 35.64 23.30
CA VAL A 94 -23.38 36.86 22.93
C VAL A 94 -22.03 36.93 23.63
N ASP A 95 -21.09 37.59 22.96
CA ASP A 95 -19.85 38.09 23.54
C ASP A 95 -19.66 39.57 23.14
N GLU A 96 -18.48 40.15 23.45
CA GLU A 96 -18.15 41.53 23.06
C GLU A 96 -18.02 41.71 21.54
N GLY A 97 -17.84 40.62 20.78
CA GLY A 97 -17.57 40.64 19.34
C GLY A 97 -18.75 40.27 18.45
N GLY A 98 -19.84 39.66 19.01
CA GLY A 98 -20.90 39.20 18.14
C GLY A 98 -22.04 38.43 18.81
N VAL A 99 -22.89 37.88 17.97
CA VAL A 99 -24.08 37.10 18.33
C VAL A 99 -23.94 35.68 17.72
N LEU A 100 -24.16 34.66 18.54
CA LEU A 100 -24.23 33.27 18.15
C LEU A 100 -25.66 32.74 18.28
N ASP A 101 -26.28 32.43 17.14
CA ASP A 101 -27.57 31.74 17.10
C ASP A 101 -27.34 30.23 17.09
N ILE A 102 -27.82 29.53 18.11
CA ILE A 102 -27.61 28.11 18.32
C ILE A 102 -28.94 27.38 18.15
N THR A 103 -28.88 26.24 17.43
CA THR A 103 -30.04 25.38 17.20
C THR A 103 -29.72 23.95 17.65
N PHE A 104 -30.49 23.42 18.61
CA PHE A 104 -30.43 22.04 19.06
C PHE A 104 -31.58 21.23 18.48
N PHE A 105 -31.27 20.20 17.71
CA PHE A 105 -32.24 19.25 17.19
C PHE A 105 -32.32 18.03 18.12
N HIS A 106 -33.52 17.53 18.41
CA HIS A 106 -33.79 16.37 19.28
C HIS A 106 -33.23 16.45 20.71
N GLN A 107 -33.02 17.65 21.25
CA GLN A 107 -32.45 17.88 22.58
C GLN A 107 -33.33 18.79 23.43
N GLU A 108 -34.62 18.42 23.61
CA GLU A 108 -35.61 19.21 24.34
C GLU A 108 -35.19 19.49 25.79
N TYR A 109 -34.45 18.56 26.44
CA TYR A 109 -33.93 18.73 27.78
C TYR A 109 -33.04 19.98 27.96
N ARG A 110 -32.43 20.47 26.87
CA ARG A 110 -31.62 21.70 26.88
C ARG A 110 -32.38 22.94 27.31
N LYS A 111 -33.69 22.98 27.08
CA LYS A 111 -34.55 24.10 27.51
C LYS A 111 -34.47 24.33 29.02
N ASN A 112 -34.40 23.26 29.81
CA ASN A 112 -34.38 23.33 31.26
C ASN A 112 -32.95 23.34 31.86
N ALA A 113 -31.95 23.01 31.05
CA ALA A 113 -30.57 22.92 31.49
C ALA A 113 -29.74 24.19 31.23
N LEU A 114 -30.26 25.13 30.48
CA LEU A 114 -29.57 26.36 30.09
C LEU A 114 -30.30 27.59 30.62
N HIS A 115 -29.57 28.54 31.22
CA HIS A 115 -30.14 29.70 31.88
C HIS A 115 -29.55 31.00 31.35
N ARG A 116 -30.38 31.99 31.16
CA ARG A 116 -29.98 33.35 30.79
C ARG A 116 -28.99 33.94 31.79
N GLY A 117 -27.97 34.64 31.27
CA GLY A 117 -26.91 35.27 32.07
C GLY A 117 -25.78 34.35 32.46
N GLU A 118 -25.89 33.03 32.24
CA GLU A 118 -24.79 32.09 32.44
C GLU A 118 -23.86 32.06 31.21
N THR A 119 -22.57 31.84 31.46
CA THR A 119 -21.55 31.74 30.44
C THR A 119 -21.25 30.28 30.16
N TYR A 120 -21.22 29.95 28.87
CA TYR A 120 -20.90 28.60 28.37
C TYR A 120 -19.79 28.67 27.34
N ILE A 121 -19.08 27.55 27.19
CA ILE A 121 -18.16 27.30 26.08
C ILE A 121 -18.87 26.41 25.08
N PHE A 122 -18.98 26.89 23.87
CA PHE A 122 -19.57 26.18 22.75
C PHE A 122 -18.48 25.67 21.82
N TYR A 123 -18.56 24.41 21.40
CA TYR A 123 -17.70 23.80 20.37
C TYR A 123 -18.59 23.25 19.26
N GLY A 124 -18.45 23.77 18.07
CA GLY A 124 -19.25 23.38 16.92
C GLY A 124 -18.77 24.00 15.63
N ARG A 125 -19.39 23.57 14.53
CA ARG A 125 -19.13 24.13 13.21
C ARG A 125 -19.81 25.48 13.10
N ALA A 126 -19.01 26.51 12.87
CA ALA A 126 -19.52 27.88 12.75
C ALA A 126 -19.94 28.17 11.30
N GLU A 127 -21.14 28.70 11.10
CA GLU A 127 -21.70 29.11 9.82
C GLU A 127 -22.10 30.60 9.85
N GLY A 128 -22.06 31.24 8.67
CA GLY A 128 -22.38 32.66 8.51
C GLY A 128 -21.18 33.58 8.71
N GLY A 129 -21.33 34.88 8.46
CA GLY A 129 -20.24 35.86 8.43
C GLY A 129 -20.41 37.05 9.34
N GLY A 130 -19.30 37.75 9.65
CA GLY A 130 -19.28 38.97 10.45
C GLY A 130 -19.67 38.74 11.91
N ILE A 131 -20.46 39.69 12.46
CA ILE A 131 -20.85 39.69 13.87
C ILE A 131 -21.94 38.68 14.22
N ARG A 132 -22.54 38.00 13.25
CA ARG A 132 -23.60 37.02 13.48
C ARG A 132 -23.25 35.64 12.93
N ARG A 133 -23.06 34.69 13.82
CA ARG A 133 -22.70 33.30 13.53
C ARG A 133 -23.81 32.35 13.94
N ARG A 134 -23.79 31.13 13.38
CA ARG A 134 -24.75 30.09 13.70
C ARG A 134 -24.00 28.79 14.00
N MET A 135 -24.54 27.98 14.92
CA MET A 135 -24.09 26.64 15.18
C MET A 135 -25.26 25.67 15.32
N ALA A 136 -25.17 24.49 14.73
CA ALA A 136 -26.14 23.41 14.87
C ALA A 136 -25.58 22.32 15.79
N ASN A 137 -26.37 21.95 16.83
CA ASN A 137 -25.98 20.93 17.81
C ASN A 137 -24.55 21.06 18.36
N PRO A 138 -24.07 22.25 18.78
CA PRO A 138 -22.74 22.35 19.35
C PRO A 138 -22.65 21.55 20.66
N LEU A 139 -21.44 21.00 20.94
CA LEU A 139 -21.11 20.60 22.28
C LEU A 139 -21.02 21.86 23.14
N LEU A 140 -21.54 21.79 24.36
CA LEU A 140 -21.45 22.92 25.28
C LEU A 140 -21.16 22.44 26.69
N GLU A 141 -20.40 23.24 27.42
CA GLU A 141 -20.10 23.06 28.84
C GLU A 141 -20.20 24.43 29.55
N LYS A 142 -20.66 24.40 30.82
CA LYS A 142 -20.68 25.60 31.65
C LYS A 142 -19.23 26.00 31.99
N GLU A 143 -18.96 27.31 31.97
CA GLU A 143 -17.64 27.82 32.37
C GLU A 143 -17.32 27.40 33.80
N GLY A 144 -16.05 26.91 34.02
CA GLY A 144 -15.61 26.40 35.31
C GLY A 144 -15.85 24.89 35.54
N SER A 145 -16.60 24.20 34.66
CA SER A 145 -16.86 22.76 34.77
C SER A 145 -16.49 21.98 33.48
N GLN A 146 -15.46 22.45 32.78
CA GLN A 146 -15.06 21.91 31.49
C GLN A 146 -14.40 20.51 31.64
N GLN A 147 -14.94 19.56 30.90
CA GLN A 147 -14.34 18.20 30.75
C GLN A 147 -13.89 17.89 29.33
N LEU A 148 -14.56 18.48 28.34
CA LEU A 148 -14.40 18.21 26.90
C LEU A 148 -13.92 19.44 26.10
N THR A 149 -13.99 20.63 26.68
CA THR A 149 -13.48 21.89 26.12
C THR A 149 -12.27 22.38 26.92
N GLY A 150 -11.48 23.29 26.37
CA GLY A 150 -10.26 23.79 27.00
C GLY A 150 -9.08 22.82 27.01
N ARG A 151 -9.14 21.77 26.20
CA ARG A 151 -8.06 20.76 26.07
C ARG A 151 -8.02 20.18 24.65
N ILE A 152 -6.95 19.52 24.32
CA ILE A 152 -6.83 18.77 23.07
C ILE A 152 -7.55 17.43 23.26
N MET A 153 -8.53 17.16 22.41
CA MET A 153 -9.38 15.97 22.52
C MET A 153 -9.02 14.92 21.46
N PRO A 154 -8.85 13.67 21.87
CA PRO A 154 -8.63 12.57 20.94
C PRO A 154 -9.91 12.21 20.18
N VAL A 155 -9.79 11.89 18.90
CA VAL A 155 -10.87 11.35 18.06
C VAL A 155 -10.50 9.95 17.61
N TYR A 156 -11.19 8.95 18.19
CA TYR A 156 -10.97 7.54 17.89
C TYR A 156 -11.82 7.05 16.72
N PRO A 157 -11.36 6.09 15.92
CA PRO A 157 -12.24 5.28 15.08
C PRO A 157 -13.25 4.54 15.97
N LEU A 158 -14.51 4.49 15.57
CA LEU A 158 -15.58 3.92 16.39
C LEU A 158 -16.34 2.83 15.63
N THR A 159 -17.10 2.03 16.39
CA THR A 159 -18.08 1.07 15.88
C THR A 159 -19.46 1.35 16.50
N ALA A 160 -20.51 0.75 15.94
CA ALA A 160 -21.86 0.86 16.49
C ALA A 160 -21.90 0.43 17.97
N GLY A 161 -22.51 1.27 18.81
CA GLY A 161 -22.63 1.05 20.25
C GLY A 161 -21.53 1.66 21.12
N ILE A 162 -20.47 2.24 20.54
CA ILE A 162 -19.40 2.96 21.25
C ILE A 162 -19.40 4.43 20.83
N THR A 163 -19.36 5.34 21.79
CA THR A 163 -19.24 6.80 21.55
C THR A 163 -17.82 7.27 21.85
N GLN A 164 -17.41 8.45 21.33
CA GLN A 164 -16.11 9.08 21.63
C GLN A 164 -15.88 9.23 23.15
N ILE A 165 -16.91 9.66 23.87
CA ILE A 165 -16.83 9.85 25.33
C ILE A 165 -16.63 8.52 26.06
N MET A 166 -17.31 7.45 25.60
CA MET A 166 -17.16 6.12 26.18
C MET A 166 -15.74 5.58 25.93
N MET A 167 -15.23 5.72 24.72
CA MET A 167 -13.87 5.28 24.35
C MET A 167 -12.84 6.06 25.19
N ALA A 168 -12.91 7.39 25.21
CA ALA A 168 -11.99 8.21 25.98
C ALA A 168 -11.98 7.87 27.49
N LYS A 169 -13.16 7.60 28.08
CA LYS A 169 -13.27 7.17 29.49
C LYS A 169 -12.65 5.80 29.71
N ALA A 170 -12.87 4.85 28.81
CA ALA A 170 -12.28 3.51 28.91
C ALA A 170 -10.76 3.58 28.81
N VAL A 171 -10.22 4.33 27.86
CA VAL A 171 -8.77 4.54 27.70
C VAL A 171 -8.17 5.23 28.93
N ARG A 172 -8.82 6.29 29.47
CA ARG A 172 -8.34 6.94 30.71
C ARG A 172 -8.26 5.97 31.86
N GLN A 173 -9.30 5.16 32.06
CA GLN A 173 -9.32 4.14 33.10
C GLN A 173 -8.20 3.11 32.87
N GLY A 174 -7.99 2.68 31.63
CA GLY A 174 -6.92 1.77 31.28
C GLY A 174 -5.54 2.33 31.58
N LEU A 175 -5.27 3.59 31.25
CA LEU A 175 -4.01 4.25 31.58
C LEU A 175 -3.80 4.40 33.10
N ASP A 176 -4.87 4.71 33.85
CA ASP A 176 -4.77 4.81 35.31
C ASP A 176 -4.48 3.47 35.97
N GLU A 177 -4.97 2.35 35.43
CA GLU A 177 -4.67 1.00 35.89
C GLU A 177 -3.27 0.51 35.48
N CYS A 178 -2.70 1.07 34.39
CA CYS A 178 -1.39 0.70 33.85
C CYS A 178 -0.23 1.60 34.30
N ARG A 179 -0.41 2.55 35.21
CA ARG A 179 0.60 3.57 35.55
C ARG A 179 1.99 3.04 35.89
N ASP A 180 2.07 1.85 36.45
CA ASP A 180 3.33 1.23 36.85
C ASP A 180 3.80 0.09 35.96
N LEU A 181 3.08 -0.19 34.83
CA LEU A 181 3.27 -1.42 34.07
C LEU A 181 4.16 -1.37 32.83
N PRO A 182 4.39 -0.27 32.11
CA PRO A 182 5.18 -0.39 30.88
C PRO A 182 6.68 -0.36 31.20
N GLU A 183 7.30 -1.55 31.25
CA GLU A 183 8.73 -1.66 30.95
C GLU A 183 8.98 -0.96 29.62
N ASP A 184 9.89 0.00 29.59
CA ASP A 184 10.22 0.67 28.34
C ASP A 184 10.86 -0.34 27.37
N VAL A 185 10.27 -0.49 26.21
CA VAL A 185 10.71 -1.46 25.19
C VAL A 185 12.02 -1.02 24.55
N LEU A 186 12.26 0.31 24.46
CA LEU A 186 13.50 0.84 23.90
C LEU A 186 14.63 0.81 24.94
N PRO A 187 15.78 0.25 24.58
CA PRO A 187 16.98 0.38 25.40
C PRO A 187 17.28 1.85 25.71
N ASP A 188 17.74 2.11 26.94
CA ASP A 188 18.01 3.49 27.43
C ASP A 188 19.01 4.25 26.54
N GLU A 189 20.00 3.54 25.97
CA GLU A 189 20.96 4.13 25.04
C GLU A 189 20.28 4.66 23.78
N ILE A 190 19.42 3.86 23.16
CA ILE A 190 18.65 4.25 21.98
C ILE A 190 17.73 5.42 22.31
N ARG A 191 17.01 5.34 23.43
CA ARG A 191 16.09 6.39 23.86
C ARG A 191 16.82 7.74 24.04
N ARG A 192 18.01 7.75 24.68
CA ARG A 192 18.80 8.97 24.90
C ARG A 192 19.43 9.48 23.61
N ALA A 193 20.01 8.61 22.79
CA ALA A 193 20.66 8.98 21.54
C ALA A 193 19.70 9.68 20.56
N HIS A 194 18.42 9.27 20.57
CA HIS A 194 17.39 9.81 19.68
C HIS A 194 16.46 10.83 20.35
N HIS A 195 16.78 11.27 21.57
CA HIS A 195 16.00 12.27 22.34
C HIS A 195 14.53 11.90 22.49
N LEU A 196 14.24 10.62 22.79
CA LEU A 196 12.87 10.11 22.92
C LEU A 196 12.41 10.16 24.38
N CYS A 197 11.12 10.47 24.60
CA CYS A 197 10.51 10.44 25.91
C CYS A 197 10.28 9.00 26.39
N TYR A 198 9.96 8.82 27.68
CA TYR A 198 9.57 7.53 28.25
C TYR A 198 8.22 7.06 27.73
N ALA A 199 8.01 5.74 27.70
CA ALA A 199 6.78 5.10 27.21
C ALA A 199 5.52 5.61 27.94
N GLY A 200 5.58 5.77 29.25
CA GLY A 200 4.45 6.28 30.04
C GLY A 200 4.04 7.71 29.64
N PHE A 201 5.01 8.61 29.42
CA PHE A 201 4.73 9.95 28.92
C PHE A 201 4.10 9.92 27.50
N ALA A 202 4.63 9.04 26.65
CA ALA A 202 4.11 8.89 25.30
C ALA A 202 2.67 8.39 25.27
N LEU A 203 2.36 7.34 26.05
CA LEU A 203 1.02 6.79 26.15
C LEU A 203 0.02 7.78 26.76
N GLU A 204 0.40 8.54 27.76
CA GLU A 204 -0.47 9.57 28.35
C GLU A 204 -0.78 10.67 27.33
N ASN A 205 0.27 11.22 26.67
CA ASN A 205 0.13 12.39 25.81
C ASN A 205 -0.33 12.06 24.38
N ILE A 206 -0.29 10.81 23.92
CA ILE A 206 -0.93 10.44 22.65
C ILE A 206 -2.45 10.42 22.80
N HIS A 207 -2.97 10.03 23.95
CA HIS A 207 -4.40 9.98 24.23
C HIS A 207 -4.94 11.30 24.79
N PHE A 208 -4.22 11.90 25.73
CA PHE A 208 -4.67 13.12 26.45
C PHE A 208 -3.53 14.15 26.52
N PRO A 209 -3.18 14.75 25.38
CA PRO A 209 -2.05 15.65 25.32
C PRO A 209 -2.26 16.90 26.16
N THR A 210 -1.23 17.27 26.93
CA THR A 210 -1.22 18.50 27.72
C THR A 210 -0.95 19.75 26.89
N SER A 211 -0.24 19.58 25.76
CA SER A 211 0.04 20.62 24.77
C SER A 211 0.27 20.01 23.39
N PRO A 212 0.27 20.82 22.29
CA PRO A 212 0.65 20.35 20.98
C PRO A 212 2.09 19.80 20.91
N GLU A 213 3.02 20.38 21.67
CA GLU A 213 4.42 19.94 21.76
C GLU A 213 4.53 18.58 22.45
N ALA A 214 3.77 18.38 23.53
CA ALA A 214 3.69 17.09 24.23
C ALA A 214 3.12 16.01 23.34
N LEU A 215 2.09 16.32 22.54
CA LEU A 215 1.54 15.41 21.53
C LEU A 215 2.58 15.03 20.49
N ASN A 216 3.31 15.99 19.93
CA ASN A 216 4.35 15.75 18.93
C ASN A 216 5.48 14.88 19.49
N THR A 217 5.89 15.15 20.74
CA THR A 217 6.92 14.37 21.45
C THR A 217 6.45 12.91 21.66
N ALA A 218 5.20 12.73 22.09
CA ALA A 218 4.60 11.42 22.29
C ALA A 218 4.49 10.64 20.97
N ARG A 219 4.00 11.31 19.92
CA ARG A 219 3.86 10.71 18.58
C ARG A 219 5.22 10.29 18.03
N ARG A 220 6.23 11.16 18.08
CA ARG A 220 7.60 10.83 17.65
C ARG A 220 8.12 9.57 18.35
N ARG A 221 7.91 9.45 19.67
CA ARG A 221 8.36 8.29 20.45
C ARG A 221 7.67 7.00 20.01
N LEU A 222 6.35 7.01 19.85
CA LEU A 222 5.59 5.81 19.48
C LEU A 222 5.86 5.37 18.05
N VAL A 223 5.94 6.32 17.11
CA VAL A 223 6.29 6.06 15.72
C VAL A 223 7.71 5.48 15.61
N PHE A 224 8.69 6.09 16.29
CA PHE A 224 10.06 5.57 16.31
C PHE A 224 10.11 4.15 16.87
N GLU A 225 9.46 3.89 18.00
CA GLU A 225 9.42 2.55 18.59
C GLU A 225 8.86 1.51 17.63
N GLU A 226 7.73 1.80 17.03
CA GLU A 226 7.06 0.89 16.10
C GLU A 226 7.94 0.55 14.89
N LEU A 227 8.59 1.56 14.30
CA LEU A 227 9.50 1.40 13.16
C LEU A 227 10.83 0.73 13.55
N PHE A 228 11.31 0.98 14.76
CA PHE A 228 12.50 0.34 15.30
C PHE A 228 12.27 -1.15 15.58
N LEU A 229 11.15 -1.50 16.22
CA LEU A 229 10.73 -2.90 16.43
C LEU A 229 10.59 -3.66 15.13
N LEU A 230 9.96 -3.03 14.13
CA LEU A 230 9.83 -3.58 12.79
C LEU A 230 11.21 -3.84 12.18
N SER A 231 12.11 -2.87 12.23
CA SER A 231 13.46 -2.98 11.65
C SER A 231 14.30 -4.06 12.34
N CYS A 232 14.25 -4.16 13.66
CA CYS A 232 14.93 -5.22 14.41
C CYS A 232 14.35 -6.60 14.09
N GLY A 233 13.02 -6.72 14.01
CA GLY A 233 12.35 -7.99 13.68
C GLY A 233 12.72 -8.50 12.27
N LEU A 234 12.73 -7.61 11.28
CA LEU A 234 13.18 -7.92 9.93
C LEU A 234 14.65 -8.35 9.88
N SER A 235 15.51 -7.70 10.68
CA SER A 235 16.92 -8.10 10.82
C SER A 235 17.07 -9.50 11.42
N LEU A 236 16.28 -9.85 12.43
CA LEU A 236 16.29 -11.20 13.01
C LEU A 236 15.81 -12.27 12.02
N LEU A 237 14.74 -11.98 11.26
CA LEU A 237 14.26 -12.88 10.22
C LEU A 237 15.33 -13.10 9.14
N ARG A 238 16.02 -12.04 8.73
CA ARG A 238 17.13 -12.12 7.78
C ARG A 238 18.27 -12.98 8.30
N GLN A 239 18.72 -12.79 9.55
CA GLN A 239 19.79 -13.57 10.16
C GLN A 239 19.45 -15.06 10.28
N ARG A 240 18.21 -15.41 10.66
CA ARG A 240 17.75 -16.81 10.69
C ARG A 240 17.90 -17.48 9.32
N ARG A 241 17.55 -16.77 8.26
CA ARG A 241 17.70 -17.26 6.89
C ARG A 241 19.18 -17.37 6.47
N GLU A 242 20.00 -16.38 6.87
CA GLU A 242 21.44 -16.39 6.59
C GLU A 242 22.19 -17.56 7.26
N SER A 243 21.60 -18.20 8.27
CA SER A 243 22.12 -19.42 8.88
C SER A 243 21.84 -20.69 8.05
N VAL A 244 20.98 -20.61 7.03
CA VAL A 244 20.72 -21.72 6.11
C VAL A 244 21.82 -21.79 5.06
N HIS A 245 22.40 -22.96 4.87
CA HIS A 245 23.37 -23.19 3.81
C HIS A 245 22.64 -23.26 2.47
N GLY A 246 23.04 -22.39 1.54
CA GLY A 246 22.54 -22.38 0.16
C GLY A 246 23.38 -23.28 -0.75
N LEU A 247 22.95 -23.39 -1.99
CA LEU A 247 23.67 -24.07 -3.06
C LEU A 247 24.62 -23.05 -3.73
N PRO A 248 25.92 -22.99 -3.38
CA PRO A 248 26.80 -21.98 -3.95
C PRO A 248 27.02 -22.26 -5.44
N CYS A 249 26.81 -21.25 -6.26
CA CYS A 249 27.21 -21.29 -7.64
C CYS A 249 28.74 -21.13 -7.76
N ARG A 250 29.33 -21.84 -8.70
CA ARG A 250 30.74 -21.66 -9.03
C ARG A 250 30.95 -20.31 -9.69
N ALA A 251 32.02 -19.62 -9.33
CA ALA A 251 32.36 -18.37 -10.01
C ALA A 251 32.58 -18.64 -11.51
N ALA A 252 31.92 -17.91 -12.35
CA ALA A 252 32.00 -17.96 -13.80
C ALA A 252 32.17 -16.55 -14.37
N ASP A 253 32.95 -16.43 -15.43
CA ASP A 253 33.11 -15.17 -16.14
C ASP A 253 31.83 -14.86 -16.93
N MET A 254 31.23 -13.69 -16.70
CA MET A 254 30.04 -13.24 -17.36
C MET A 254 30.30 -12.67 -18.77
N SER A 255 31.55 -12.60 -19.21
CA SER A 255 31.94 -12.00 -20.50
C SER A 255 31.26 -12.67 -21.70
N ASP A 256 31.17 -14.00 -21.70
CA ASP A 256 30.51 -14.76 -22.77
C ASP A 256 28.99 -14.43 -22.85
N PHE A 257 28.35 -14.32 -21.69
CA PHE A 257 26.96 -13.94 -21.64
C PHE A 257 26.74 -12.51 -22.19
N TYR A 258 27.58 -11.56 -21.74
CA TYR A 258 27.48 -10.17 -22.20
C TYR A 258 27.75 -10.05 -23.71
N ALA A 259 28.69 -10.78 -24.25
CA ALA A 259 29.03 -10.80 -25.68
C ALA A 259 27.91 -11.38 -26.56
N ALA A 260 27.10 -12.28 -26.04
CA ALA A 260 25.97 -12.89 -26.76
C ALA A 260 24.72 -11.97 -26.84
N LEU A 261 24.66 -10.90 -26.04
CA LEU A 261 23.52 -10.00 -26.05
C LEU A 261 23.55 -9.11 -27.32
N PRO A 262 22.39 -8.85 -27.95
CA PRO A 262 22.29 -7.98 -29.12
C PRO A 262 22.38 -6.47 -28.79
N PHE A 263 22.54 -6.10 -27.53
CA PHE A 263 22.63 -4.73 -27.03
C PHE A 263 23.49 -4.64 -25.77
N ALA A 264 24.00 -3.47 -25.48
CA ALA A 264 24.73 -3.19 -24.25
C ALA A 264 23.79 -3.05 -23.06
N LEU A 265 24.15 -3.64 -21.92
CA LEU A 265 23.44 -3.46 -20.67
C LEU A 265 23.71 -2.08 -20.07
N THR A 266 22.71 -1.49 -19.41
CA THR A 266 22.88 -0.24 -18.64
C THR A 266 23.75 -0.49 -17.40
N ALA A 267 24.28 0.59 -16.81
CA ALA A 267 25.04 0.49 -15.58
C ALA A 267 24.21 -0.07 -14.42
N ALA A 268 22.94 0.30 -14.33
CA ALA A 268 22.01 -0.21 -13.32
C ALA A 268 21.72 -1.71 -13.49
N GLN A 269 21.56 -2.19 -14.73
CA GLN A 269 21.40 -3.63 -14.99
C GLN A 269 22.68 -4.41 -14.60
N ARG A 270 23.85 -3.89 -14.92
CA ARG A 270 25.13 -4.53 -14.55
C ARG A 270 25.31 -4.56 -13.03
N ARG A 271 24.95 -3.50 -12.30
CA ARG A 271 24.96 -3.50 -10.83
C ARG A 271 24.04 -4.58 -10.28
N ALA A 272 22.79 -4.64 -10.76
CA ALA A 272 21.82 -5.64 -10.30
C ALA A 272 22.25 -7.09 -10.58
N ILE A 273 22.90 -7.34 -11.73
CA ILE A 273 23.49 -8.64 -12.04
C ILE A 273 24.66 -8.94 -11.08
N GLY A 274 25.54 -7.96 -10.85
CA GLY A 274 26.67 -8.11 -9.91
C GLY A 274 26.23 -8.43 -8.49
N ASP A 275 25.18 -7.75 -8.01
CA ASP A 275 24.56 -8.01 -6.70
C ASP A 275 24.02 -9.46 -6.63
N ALA A 276 23.28 -9.90 -7.65
CA ALA A 276 22.68 -11.24 -7.69
C ALA A 276 23.75 -12.34 -7.79
N VAL A 277 24.76 -12.16 -8.63
CA VAL A 277 25.90 -13.09 -8.77
C VAL A 277 26.69 -13.16 -7.46
N GLY A 278 26.92 -12.02 -6.80
CA GLY A 278 27.56 -11.98 -5.48
C GLY A 278 26.80 -12.81 -4.44
N ASP A 279 25.48 -12.67 -4.40
CA ASP A 279 24.64 -13.48 -3.50
C ASP A 279 24.73 -14.98 -3.85
N MET A 280 24.64 -15.35 -5.14
CA MET A 280 24.67 -16.75 -5.60
C MET A 280 25.99 -17.45 -5.32
N THR A 281 27.09 -16.70 -5.19
CA THR A 281 28.41 -17.23 -4.86
C THR A 281 28.72 -17.25 -3.37
N SER A 282 27.91 -16.57 -2.54
CA SER A 282 28.17 -16.36 -1.10
C SER A 282 28.04 -17.61 -0.23
N GLY A 283 27.54 -18.74 -0.78
CA GLY A 283 27.21 -19.95 0.00
C GLY A 283 25.90 -19.84 0.80
N ARG A 284 25.13 -18.77 0.62
CA ARG A 284 23.79 -18.54 1.20
C ARG A 284 22.74 -18.48 0.10
N PRO A 285 21.49 -18.86 0.39
CA PRO A 285 20.43 -18.72 -0.61
C PRO A 285 20.22 -17.23 -0.92
N MET A 286 20.37 -16.82 -2.18
CA MET A 286 19.93 -15.50 -2.63
C MET A 286 18.43 -15.37 -2.39
N ASN A 287 18.00 -14.23 -1.87
CA ASN A 287 16.58 -13.86 -1.79
C ASN A 287 16.47 -12.39 -2.14
N ARG A 288 16.34 -12.09 -3.45
CA ARG A 288 16.53 -10.74 -3.98
C ARG A 288 15.33 -10.26 -4.77
N LEU A 289 14.92 -9.02 -4.50
CA LEU A 289 13.96 -8.27 -5.31
C LEU A 289 14.73 -7.41 -6.32
N CYS A 290 14.51 -7.65 -7.59
CA CYS A 290 14.96 -6.79 -8.69
C CYS A 290 13.81 -5.88 -9.10
N GLN A 291 13.87 -4.61 -8.71
CA GLN A 291 12.85 -3.62 -8.95
C GLN A 291 13.28 -2.65 -10.04
N GLY A 292 12.37 -2.28 -10.93
CA GLY A 292 12.63 -1.30 -11.97
C GLY A 292 11.36 -0.99 -12.75
N ASP A 293 11.36 0.13 -13.43
CA ASP A 293 10.21 0.56 -14.22
C ASP A 293 9.84 -0.43 -15.33
N VAL A 294 8.63 -0.29 -15.89
CA VAL A 294 8.19 -1.09 -17.05
C VAL A 294 9.17 -0.89 -18.19
N GLY A 295 9.73 -2.00 -18.70
CA GLY A 295 10.72 -1.97 -19.80
C GLY A 295 12.13 -1.55 -19.39
N SER A 296 12.49 -1.53 -18.11
CA SER A 296 13.87 -1.31 -17.63
C SER A 296 14.81 -2.49 -17.90
N GLY A 297 14.29 -3.62 -18.42
CA GLY A 297 15.08 -4.78 -18.78
C GLY A 297 15.35 -5.76 -17.65
N LYS A 298 14.49 -5.86 -16.64
CA LYS A 298 14.56 -6.85 -15.55
C LYS A 298 14.72 -8.28 -16.02
N THR A 299 14.09 -8.64 -17.13
CA THR A 299 14.18 -9.96 -17.76
C THR A 299 15.63 -10.33 -18.12
N MET A 300 16.47 -9.33 -18.47
CA MET A 300 17.89 -9.59 -18.79
C MET A 300 18.71 -9.87 -17.54
N VAL A 301 18.35 -9.27 -16.40
CA VAL A 301 18.95 -9.62 -15.09
C VAL A 301 18.59 -11.08 -14.74
N ALA A 302 17.33 -11.45 -14.93
CA ALA A 302 16.89 -12.84 -14.74
C ALA A 302 17.63 -13.81 -15.67
N ALA A 303 17.77 -13.47 -16.95
CA ALA A 303 18.52 -14.28 -17.91
C ALA A 303 19.99 -14.46 -17.51
N ALA A 304 20.65 -13.41 -17.02
CA ALA A 304 22.01 -13.48 -16.51
C ALA A 304 22.14 -14.45 -15.34
N CYS A 305 21.19 -14.39 -14.38
CA CYS A 305 21.16 -15.31 -13.23
C CYS A 305 20.91 -16.78 -13.67
N VAL A 306 20.02 -17.01 -14.65
CA VAL A 306 19.79 -18.36 -15.22
C VAL A 306 21.05 -18.90 -15.88
N TRP A 307 21.70 -18.10 -16.71
CA TRP A 307 22.96 -18.49 -17.35
C TRP A 307 24.02 -18.82 -16.31
N PHE A 308 24.16 -17.99 -15.27
CA PHE A 308 25.11 -18.17 -14.20
C PHE A 308 24.85 -19.45 -13.38
N ALA A 309 23.59 -19.73 -13.03
CA ALA A 309 23.17 -20.95 -12.35
C ALA A 309 23.51 -22.22 -13.21
N ALA A 310 23.28 -22.15 -14.53
CA ALA A 310 23.54 -23.21 -15.46
C ALA A 310 25.05 -23.59 -15.53
N GLN A 311 25.97 -22.62 -15.32
CA GLN A 311 27.42 -22.92 -15.25
C GLN A 311 27.79 -23.84 -14.06
N SER A 312 26.93 -23.93 -13.07
CA SER A 312 27.06 -24.82 -11.92
C SER A 312 26.24 -26.12 -12.05
N GLY A 313 25.59 -26.33 -13.19
CA GLY A 313 24.72 -27.47 -13.45
C GLY A 313 23.32 -27.35 -12.80
N TRP A 314 22.95 -26.18 -12.32
CA TRP A 314 21.64 -25.96 -11.69
C TRP A 314 20.54 -25.64 -12.69
N GLN A 315 19.37 -26.23 -12.47
CA GLN A 315 18.16 -25.90 -13.21
C GLN A 315 17.49 -24.65 -12.63
N SER A 316 16.77 -23.93 -13.49
CA SER A 316 16.04 -22.72 -13.13
C SER A 316 14.56 -22.83 -13.46
N ALA A 317 13.70 -22.24 -12.61
CA ALA A 317 12.27 -22.09 -12.83
C ALA A 317 11.89 -20.61 -12.90
N LEU A 318 11.19 -20.19 -13.98
CA LEU A 318 10.65 -18.83 -14.11
C LEU A 318 9.12 -18.90 -14.11
N MET A 319 8.51 -18.35 -13.07
CA MET A 319 7.06 -18.31 -12.94
C MET A 319 6.51 -16.95 -13.34
N ALA A 320 5.59 -16.95 -14.31
CA ALA A 320 4.86 -15.76 -14.77
C ALA A 320 3.37 -15.83 -14.39
N PRO A 321 2.70 -14.69 -14.16
CA PRO A 321 1.30 -14.67 -13.68
C PRO A 321 0.29 -15.12 -14.71
N THR A 322 0.62 -15.10 -16.00
CA THR A 322 -0.28 -15.48 -17.10
C THR A 322 0.44 -16.30 -18.15
N GLU A 323 -0.31 -17.11 -18.91
CA GLU A 323 0.22 -17.92 -20.00
C GLU A 323 0.84 -17.07 -21.12
N ILE A 324 0.22 -15.92 -21.40
CA ILE A 324 0.73 -14.99 -22.42
C ILE A 324 2.13 -14.48 -22.05
N LEU A 325 2.31 -14.09 -20.79
CA LEU A 325 3.60 -13.60 -20.32
C LEU A 325 4.65 -14.72 -20.24
N ALA A 326 4.23 -15.91 -19.82
CA ALA A 326 5.11 -17.09 -19.83
C ALA A 326 5.60 -17.42 -21.25
N ARG A 327 4.70 -17.39 -22.24
CA ARG A 327 5.02 -17.58 -23.64
C ARG A 327 5.98 -16.51 -24.17
N GLN A 328 5.72 -15.25 -23.86
CA GLN A 328 6.59 -14.14 -24.24
C GLN A 328 7.98 -14.26 -23.65
N HIS A 329 8.11 -14.65 -22.37
CA HIS A 329 9.43 -14.95 -21.79
C HIS A 329 10.12 -16.11 -22.51
N TYR A 330 9.37 -17.16 -22.84
CA TYR A 330 9.93 -18.30 -23.58
C TYR A 330 10.45 -17.89 -24.97
N GLU A 331 9.65 -17.17 -25.73
CA GLU A 331 10.00 -16.68 -27.09
C GLU A 331 11.22 -15.76 -27.08
N ASN A 332 11.37 -14.96 -26.02
CA ASN A 332 12.52 -14.04 -25.89
C ASN A 332 13.78 -14.75 -25.36
N LEU A 333 13.65 -15.70 -24.44
CA LEU A 333 14.80 -16.30 -23.74
C LEU A 333 15.29 -17.58 -24.42
N ALA A 334 14.43 -18.41 -25.01
CA ALA A 334 14.83 -19.68 -25.62
C ALA A 334 15.86 -19.50 -26.77
N PRO A 335 15.73 -18.52 -27.69
CA PRO A 335 16.73 -18.27 -28.70
C PRO A 335 18.07 -17.79 -28.15
N LEU A 336 18.07 -17.03 -27.05
CA LEU A 336 19.27 -16.58 -26.37
C LEU A 336 20.01 -17.76 -25.76
N PHE A 337 19.30 -18.61 -25.01
CA PHE A 337 19.88 -19.74 -24.31
C PHE A 337 20.33 -20.89 -25.26
N ALA A 338 19.65 -21.03 -26.40
CA ALA A 338 20.06 -21.97 -27.43
C ALA A 338 21.49 -21.70 -27.97
N ARG A 339 21.98 -20.45 -27.96
CA ARG A 339 23.36 -20.09 -28.33
C ARG A 339 24.40 -20.70 -27.38
N PHE A 340 24.00 -20.99 -26.13
CA PHE A 340 24.82 -21.60 -25.11
C PHE A 340 24.58 -23.13 -24.98
N GLY A 341 23.74 -23.72 -25.85
CA GLY A 341 23.37 -25.13 -25.77
C GLY A 341 22.42 -25.45 -24.60
N LEU A 342 21.80 -24.44 -23.96
CA LEU A 342 20.89 -24.59 -22.85
C LEU A 342 19.45 -24.75 -23.34
N ARG A 343 18.74 -25.78 -22.83
CA ARG A 343 17.38 -26.10 -23.23
C ARG A 343 16.36 -25.36 -22.35
N CYS A 344 15.41 -24.72 -23.01
CA CYS A 344 14.26 -24.10 -22.36
C CYS A 344 12.98 -24.89 -22.64
N ALA A 345 12.04 -24.90 -21.70
CA ALA A 345 10.70 -25.46 -21.88
C ALA A 345 9.63 -24.51 -21.39
N LEU A 346 8.44 -24.58 -21.98
CA LEU A 346 7.26 -23.81 -21.61
C LEU A 346 6.20 -24.76 -21.03
N LEU A 347 5.84 -24.58 -19.76
CA LEU A 347 4.84 -25.39 -19.06
C LEU A 347 3.70 -24.52 -18.54
N THR A 348 2.52 -24.61 -19.16
CA THR A 348 1.33 -23.87 -18.82
C THR A 348 0.13 -24.79 -18.62
N GLY A 349 -1.00 -24.26 -18.19
CA GLY A 349 -2.24 -25.04 -18.09
C GLY A 349 -2.76 -25.55 -19.44
N SER A 350 -2.43 -24.86 -20.53
CA SER A 350 -2.82 -25.24 -21.90
C SER A 350 -1.84 -26.19 -22.61
N THR A 351 -0.70 -26.55 -21.97
CA THR A 351 0.30 -27.44 -22.57
C THR A 351 -0.28 -28.84 -22.84
N PRO A 352 -0.21 -29.37 -24.09
CA PRO A 352 -0.76 -30.68 -24.44
C PRO A 352 -0.15 -31.80 -23.61
N ALA A 353 -0.94 -32.80 -23.24
CA ALA A 353 -0.51 -33.88 -22.33
C ALA A 353 0.75 -34.65 -22.81
N ARG A 354 0.92 -34.83 -24.12
CA ARG A 354 2.12 -35.47 -24.70
C ARG A 354 3.36 -34.61 -24.50
N GLU A 355 3.28 -33.32 -24.76
CA GLU A 355 4.37 -32.36 -24.58
C GLU A 355 4.69 -32.20 -23.11
N ARG A 356 3.66 -32.06 -22.25
CA ARG A 356 3.82 -32.02 -20.80
C ARG A 356 4.66 -33.19 -20.28
N ARG A 357 4.35 -34.42 -20.73
CA ARG A 357 5.09 -35.63 -20.31
C ARG A 357 6.58 -35.52 -20.66
N GLY A 358 6.91 -35.12 -21.90
CA GLY A 358 8.29 -34.93 -22.33
C GLY A 358 9.02 -33.83 -21.55
N ILE A 359 8.31 -32.75 -21.15
CA ILE A 359 8.87 -31.70 -20.29
C ILE A 359 9.17 -32.28 -18.89
N LEU A 360 8.26 -33.01 -18.29
CA LEU A 360 8.45 -33.59 -16.96
C LEU A 360 9.62 -34.57 -16.94
N GLU A 361 9.72 -35.46 -17.93
CA GLU A 361 10.84 -36.38 -18.09
C GLU A 361 12.19 -35.63 -18.27
N GLY A 362 12.20 -34.59 -19.10
CA GLY A 362 13.39 -33.77 -19.32
C GLY A 362 13.82 -32.96 -18.08
N LEU A 363 12.88 -32.52 -17.22
CA LEU A 363 13.20 -31.86 -15.96
C LEU A 363 13.80 -32.83 -14.95
N GLN A 364 13.27 -34.04 -14.84
CA GLN A 364 13.80 -35.08 -13.97
C GLN A 364 15.16 -35.62 -14.44
N ALA A 365 15.39 -35.70 -15.76
CA ALA A 365 16.67 -36.09 -16.33
C ALA A 365 17.75 -34.99 -16.20
N GLY A 366 17.36 -33.73 -15.96
CA GLY A 366 18.27 -32.58 -15.95
C GLY A 366 18.56 -31.99 -17.34
N ASP A 367 17.88 -32.47 -18.38
CA ASP A 367 18.09 -32.04 -19.77
C ASP A 367 17.52 -30.63 -20.05
N ILE A 368 16.55 -30.16 -19.24
CA ILE A 368 15.96 -28.85 -19.35
C ILE A 368 16.58 -27.94 -18.28
N THR A 369 17.27 -26.91 -18.73
CA THR A 369 17.95 -25.94 -17.87
C THR A 369 17.02 -24.88 -17.31
N LEU A 370 16.08 -24.38 -18.15
CA LEU A 370 15.12 -23.37 -17.75
C LEU A 370 13.70 -23.83 -18.07
N CYS A 371 12.86 -23.95 -17.07
CA CYS A 371 11.44 -24.16 -17.25
C CYS A 371 10.68 -22.85 -16.96
N ILE A 372 9.98 -22.33 -17.97
CA ILE A 372 9.16 -21.14 -17.89
C ILE A 372 7.69 -21.59 -17.82
N GLY A 373 6.89 -21.01 -16.92
CA GLY A 373 5.49 -21.40 -16.85
C GLY A 373 4.67 -20.52 -15.92
N THR A 374 3.46 -20.98 -15.67
CA THR A 374 2.51 -20.36 -14.73
C THR A 374 2.43 -21.18 -13.44
N HIS A 375 1.33 -21.11 -12.72
CA HIS A 375 1.03 -21.97 -11.58
C HIS A 375 1.15 -23.49 -11.92
N ALA A 376 1.18 -23.86 -13.18
CA ALA A 376 1.45 -25.24 -13.60
C ALA A 376 2.81 -25.78 -13.10
N LEU A 377 3.77 -24.90 -12.81
CA LEU A 377 5.06 -25.27 -12.20
C LEU A 377 4.94 -25.72 -10.74
N LEU A 378 3.83 -25.41 -10.08
CA LEU A 378 3.58 -25.72 -8.66
C LEU A 378 2.99 -27.11 -8.44
N THR A 379 2.44 -27.75 -9.50
CA THR A 379 1.78 -29.06 -9.40
C THR A 379 2.75 -30.14 -8.93
N GLU A 380 2.29 -31.10 -8.16
CA GLU A 380 3.11 -32.12 -7.49
C GLU A 380 3.93 -32.98 -8.46
N ASP A 381 3.44 -33.20 -9.67
CA ASP A 381 4.06 -34.00 -10.72
C ASP A 381 5.31 -33.31 -11.34
N VAL A 382 5.50 -32.02 -11.13
CA VAL A 382 6.68 -31.30 -11.58
C VAL A 382 7.82 -31.51 -10.59
N ALA A 383 8.81 -32.31 -10.96
CA ALA A 383 10.03 -32.56 -10.19
C ALA A 383 11.27 -32.16 -10.99
N TYR A 384 12.20 -31.51 -10.34
CA TYR A 384 13.48 -31.10 -10.91
C TYR A 384 14.58 -32.05 -10.44
N ASN A 385 15.56 -32.28 -11.28
CA ASN A 385 16.79 -33.01 -10.88
C ASN A 385 17.65 -32.16 -9.93
N ALA A 386 17.83 -30.88 -10.26
CA ALA A 386 18.71 -29.97 -9.51
C ALA A 386 18.24 -28.53 -9.59
N LEU A 387 17.11 -28.20 -8.97
CA LEU A 387 16.57 -26.83 -8.95
C LEU A 387 17.43 -25.94 -8.05
N GLY A 388 18.19 -25.02 -8.65
CA GLY A 388 19.06 -24.08 -7.94
C GLY A 388 18.58 -22.62 -7.98
N LEU A 389 17.70 -22.25 -8.93
CA LEU A 389 17.21 -20.88 -9.07
C LEU A 389 15.72 -20.85 -9.35
N VAL A 390 15.00 -20.06 -8.56
CA VAL A 390 13.59 -19.75 -8.74
C VAL A 390 13.44 -18.26 -9.06
N ILE A 391 12.72 -17.95 -10.13
CA ILE A 391 12.43 -16.59 -10.56
C ILE A 391 10.92 -16.40 -10.58
N THR A 392 10.42 -15.31 -9.97
CA THR A 392 9.01 -14.94 -10.03
C THR A 392 8.87 -13.55 -10.63
N ASP A 393 8.03 -13.41 -11.68
CA ASP A 393 7.75 -12.13 -12.32
C ASP A 393 6.42 -11.56 -11.84
N GLU A 394 6.32 -10.22 -11.69
CA GLU A 394 5.15 -9.49 -11.21
C GLU A 394 4.62 -9.98 -9.85
N GLN A 395 5.47 -9.91 -8.83
CA GLN A 395 5.26 -10.44 -7.48
C GLN A 395 3.90 -10.14 -6.85
N HIS A 396 3.33 -8.94 -7.08
CA HIS A 396 2.07 -8.52 -6.48
C HIS A 396 0.85 -9.40 -6.85
N ARG A 397 1.01 -10.31 -7.82
CA ARG A 397 -0.01 -11.24 -8.27
C ARG A 397 0.15 -12.66 -7.70
N PHE A 398 1.25 -12.92 -6.96
CA PHE A 398 1.52 -14.21 -6.32
C PHE A 398 1.48 -14.10 -4.80
N GLY A 399 0.80 -15.03 -4.13
CA GLY A 399 0.86 -15.16 -2.68
C GLY A 399 2.23 -15.66 -2.19
N VAL A 400 2.56 -15.38 -0.92
CA VAL A 400 3.76 -15.89 -0.24
C VAL A 400 3.82 -17.43 -0.31
N ASP A 401 2.67 -18.09 -0.17
CA ASP A 401 2.53 -19.54 -0.19
C ASP A 401 2.97 -20.16 -1.53
N GLN A 402 2.67 -19.51 -2.65
CA GLN A 402 3.03 -20.00 -3.99
C GLN A 402 4.54 -19.95 -4.23
N ARG A 403 5.21 -18.89 -3.77
CA ARG A 403 6.66 -18.76 -3.82
C ARG A 403 7.34 -19.83 -2.97
N SER A 404 6.86 -20.01 -1.74
CA SER A 404 7.34 -21.04 -0.83
C SER A 404 7.12 -22.44 -1.39
N ALA A 405 6.00 -22.70 -2.06
CA ALA A 405 5.71 -23.98 -2.70
C ALA A 405 6.71 -24.30 -3.84
N LEU A 406 7.08 -23.29 -4.67
CA LEU A 406 8.06 -23.49 -5.74
C LEU A 406 9.48 -23.67 -5.18
N SER A 407 9.86 -22.90 -4.17
CA SER A 407 11.16 -23.03 -3.51
C SER A 407 11.33 -24.38 -2.80
N ARG A 408 10.27 -24.97 -2.25
CA ARG A 408 10.32 -26.32 -1.64
C ARG A 408 10.58 -27.46 -2.62
N LYS A 409 10.53 -27.23 -3.94
CA LYS A 409 10.88 -28.22 -4.96
C LYS A 409 12.40 -28.38 -5.15
N GLY A 410 13.23 -27.55 -4.51
CA GLY A 410 14.67 -27.64 -4.48
C GLY A 410 15.22 -27.60 -3.05
N SER A 411 16.49 -27.95 -2.88
CA SER A 411 17.20 -27.90 -1.60
C SER A 411 17.74 -26.49 -1.37
N SER A 412 16.91 -25.57 -0.86
CA SER A 412 17.25 -24.14 -0.62
C SER A 412 17.71 -23.40 -1.89
N PRO A 413 16.90 -23.35 -2.95
CA PRO A 413 17.26 -22.66 -4.19
C PRO A 413 17.38 -21.15 -3.96
N HIS A 414 18.16 -20.49 -4.79
CA HIS A 414 18.19 -19.03 -4.91
C HIS A 414 16.82 -18.52 -5.37
N LEU A 415 16.36 -17.40 -4.83
CA LEU A 415 15.11 -16.74 -5.21
C LEU A 415 15.38 -15.34 -5.77
N LEU A 416 14.95 -15.11 -7.00
CA LEU A 416 14.92 -13.80 -7.65
C LEU A 416 13.49 -13.38 -7.93
N VAL A 417 13.09 -12.25 -7.39
CA VAL A 417 11.75 -11.67 -7.57
C VAL A 417 11.85 -10.45 -8.47
N LEU A 418 11.08 -10.41 -9.55
CA LEU A 418 11.01 -9.25 -10.44
C LEU A 418 9.74 -8.44 -10.15
N SER A 419 9.86 -7.12 -10.09
CA SER A 419 8.72 -6.23 -9.91
C SER A 419 8.79 -5.05 -10.88
N ALA A 420 7.71 -4.83 -11.63
CA ALA A 420 7.53 -3.65 -12.49
C ALA A 420 6.77 -2.52 -11.79
N THR A 421 6.31 -2.73 -10.56
CA THR A 421 5.77 -1.65 -9.74
C THR A 421 6.93 -0.93 -9.06
N PRO A 422 7.24 0.30 -9.43
CA PRO A 422 8.17 1.09 -8.64
C PRO A 422 7.52 1.39 -7.29
N ILE A 423 8.18 0.94 -6.23
CA ILE A 423 7.82 1.24 -4.84
C ILE A 423 9.01 2.04 -4.28
N PRO A 424 8.79 3.11 -3.52
CA PRO A 424 9.88 3.83 -2.89
C PRO A 424 10.84 2.86 -2.17
N ARG A 425 12.15 3.05 -2.35
CA ARG A 425 13.18 2.10 -1.88
C ARG A 425 13.04 1.74 -0.40
N THR A 426 12.75 2.73 0.42
CA THR A 426 12.55 2.59 1.86
C THR A 426 11.31 1.76 2.17
N LEU A 427 10.23 1.95 1.42
CA LEU A 427 9.00 1.18 1.57
C LEU A 427 9.18 -0.27 1.08
N ALA A 428 9.94 -0.47 0.00
CA ALA A 428 10.27 -1.81 -0.49
C ALA A 428 11.04 -2.62 0.56
N LEU A 429 11.96 -2.01 1.30
CA LEU A 429 12.70 -2.65 2.39
C LEU A 429 11.82 -3.05 3.59
N ILE A 430 10.67 -2.41 3.77
CA ILE A 430 9.70 -2.77 4.81
C ILE A 430 8.77 -3.87 4.29
N ILE A 431 8.14 -3.65 3.14
CA ILE A 431 7.15 -4.58 2.58
C ILE A 431 7.77 -5.93 2.27
N TYR A 432 9.03 -5.91 1.86
CA TYR A 432 9.79 -7.09 1.46
C TYR A 432 11.01 -7.31 2.36
N GLY A 433 10.88 -7.02 3.64
CA GLY A 433 11.98 -6.97 4.60
C GLY A 433 12.85 -8.23 4.70
N ASP A 434 12.38 -9.33 4.11
CA ASP A 434 13.11 -10.56 3.93
C ASP A 434 13.89 -10.61 2.59
N LEU A 435 13.74 -9.63 1.68
CA LEU A 435 14.42 -9.56 0.40
C LEU A 435 15.53 -8.50 0.39
N ASP A 436 16.66 -8.84 -0.24
CA ASP A 436 17.63 -7.85 -0.67
C ASP A 436 17.11 -7.12 -1.91
N VAL A 437 17.36 -5.82 -2.04
CA VAL A 437 16.77 -5.01 -3.10
C VAL A 437 17.83 -4.49 -4.05
N SER A 438 17.70 -4.82 -5.34
CA SER A 438 18.42 -4.17 -6.44
C SER A 438 17.47 -3.33 -7.27
N ILE A 439 17.86 -2.08 -7.53
CA ILE A 439 17.05 -1.11 -8.28
C ILE A 439 17.66 -0.90 -9.66
N ILE A 440 16.82 -1.00 -10.70
CA ILE A 440 17.13 -0.59 -12.06
C ILE A 440 16.47 0.76 -12.30
N ASP A 441 17.21 1.82 -12.08
CA ASP A 441 16.81 3.23 -12.18
C ASP A 441 17.14 3.87 -13.55
N GLU A 442 17.61 3.06 -14.49
CA GLU A 442 17.96 3.47 -15.86
C GLU A 442 17.08 2.74 -16.87
N LEU A 443 16.66 3.43 -17.92
CA LEU A 443 16.01 2.82 -19.08
C LEU A 443 17.06 2.42 -20.13
N PRO A 444 16.81 1.32 -20.89
CA PRO A 444 17.69 0.92 -21.98
C PRO A 444 17.84 2.02 -23.05
N PRO A 445 19.03 2.14 -23.69
CA PRO A 445 19.27 3.11 -24.73
C PRO A 445 18.27 2.98 -25.89
N GLY A 446 17.83 4.11 -26.45
CA GLY A 446 16.90 4.17 -27.59
C GLY A 446 15.41 4.15 -27.25
N ARG A 447 15.06 4.04 -25.97
CA ARG A 447 13.66 4.21 -25.54
C ARG A 447 13.27 5.68 -25.49
N GLN A 448 12.20 6.04 -26.20
CA GLN A 448 11.65 7.39 -26.18
C GLN A 448 10.75 7.61 -24.95
N PRO A 449 10.80 8.79 -24.30
CA PRO A 449 9.84 9.16 -23.26
C PRO A 449 8.42 9.19 -23.86
N VAL A 450 7.43 8.79 -23.05
CA VAL A 450 6.02 8.86 -23.48
C VAL A 450 5.44 10.22 -23.10
N ASP A 451 5.00 10.99 -24.09
CA ASP A 451 4.32 12.27 -23.85
C ASP A 451 2.94 12.05 -23.25
N THR A 452 2.71 12.57 -22.06
CA THR A 452 1.47 12.34 -21.32
C THR A 452 0.63 13.62 -21.24
N PHE A 453 -0.64 13.52 -21.65
CA PHE A 453 -1.59 14.65 -21.66
C PHE A 453 -2.81 14.34 -20.82
N VAL A 454 -3.27 15.31 -20.02
CA VAL A 454 -4.54 15.26 -19.29
C VAL A 454 -5.52 16.20 -19.97
N VAL A 455 -6.61 15.65 -20.50
CA VAL A 455 -7.59 16.40 -21.31
C VAL A 455 -9.01 16.11 -20.85
N GLY A 456 -9.90 17.09 -20.99
CA GLY A 456 -11.34 16.91 -20.77
C GLY A 456 -12.09 16.52 -22.03
N GLU A 457 -13.36 16.16 -21.88
CA GLU A 457 -14.25 15.71 -22.98
C GLU A 457 -14.36 16.71 -24.12
N LYS A 458 -14.21 17.99 -23.87
CA LYS A 458 -14.19 19.06 -24.91
C LYS A 458 -13.14 18.84 -25.98
N TYR A 459 -12.10 18.04 -25.73
CA TYR A 459 -11.05 17.71 -26.69
C TYR A 459 -11.30 16.41 -27.46
N ARG A 460 -12.44 15.74 -27.27
CA ARG A 460 -12.79 14.44 -27.87
C ARG A 460 -12.62 14.41 -29.39
N LEU A 461 -13.14 15.42 -30.08
CA LEU A 461 -13.02 15.50 -31.55
C LEU A 461 -11.57 15.57 -32.01
N ARG A 462 -10.73 16.35 -31.32
CA ARG A 462 -9.30 16.45 -31.60
C ARG A 462 -8.57 15.13 -31.32
N LEU A 463 -8.92 14.44 -30.23
CA LEU A 463 -8.38 13.12 -29.92
C LEU A 463 -8.76 12.10 -31.01
N ASN A 464 -10.01 12.07 -31.44
CA ASN A 464 -10.43 11.17 -32.49
C ASN A 464 -9.68 11.42 -33.84
N ALA A 465 -9.43 12.67 -34.17
CA ALA A 465 -8.60 13.02 -35.32
C ALA A 465 -7.14 12.56 -35.13
N PHE A 466 -6.61 12.66 -33.93
CA PHE A 466 -5.26 12.19 -33.61
C PHE A 466 -5.14 10.66 -33.66
N ILE A 467 -6.15 9.92 -33.19
CA ILE A 467 -6.23 8.45 -33.35
C ILE A 467 -6.17 8.07 -34.81
N ARG A 468 -6.98 8.72 -35.66
CA ARG A 468 -6.97 8.48 -37.14
C ARG A 468 -5.60 8.75 -37.73
N LYS A 469 -4.95 9.83 -37.34
CA LYS A 469 -3.60 10.17 -37.80
C LYS A 469 -2.60 9.06 -37.44
N GLN A 470 -2.59 8.59 -36.17
CA GLN A 470 -1.68 7.52 -35.76
C GLN A 470 -1.92 6.21 -36.51
N VAL A 471 -3.18 5.85 -36.76
CA VAL A 471 -3.50 4.64 -37.53
C VAL A 471 -3.12 4.82 -39.01
N ALA A 472 -3.32 6.01 -39.61
CA ALA A 472 -2.90 6.30 -40.98
C ALA A 472 -1.37 6.26 -41.14
N GLU A 473 -0.60 6.56 -40.09
CA GLU A 473 0.86 6.41 -40.04
C GLU A 473 1.30 4.93 -39.82
N GLY A 474 0.35 3.99 -39.75
CA GLY A 474 0.61 2.56 -39.56
C GLY A 474 0.76 2.11 -38.11
N HIS A 475 0.44 2.97 -37.15
CA HIS A 475 0.52 2.67 -35.74
C HIS A 475 -0.78 2.14 -35.13
N GLN A 476 -0.68 1.50 -33.99
CA GLN A 476 -1.81 0.92 -33.27
C GLN A 476 -2.12 1.70 -31.98
N VAL A 477 -3.37 1.59 -31.50
CA VAL A 477 -3.90 2.38 -30.40
C VAL A 477 -4.53 1.48 -29.35
N PHE A 478 -4.16 1.68 -28.08
CA PHE A 478 -4.88 1.15 -26.92
C PHE A 478 -5.92 2.16 -26.44
N VAL A 479 -7.13 1.69 -26.15
CA VAL A 479 -8.19 2.46 -25.48
C VAL A 479 -8.64 1.70 -24.24
N ILE A 480 -8.37 2.26 -23.06
CA ILE A 480 -8.66 1.64 -21.78
C ILE A 480 -9.90 2.26 -21.16
N CYS A 481 -10.87 1.40 -20.83
CA CYS A 481 -12.09 1.79 -20.11
C CYS A 481 -11.99 1.33 -18.64
N PRO A 482 -12.41 2.16 -17.65
CA PRO A 482 -12.45 1.75 -16.25
C PRO A 482 -13.49 0.65 -16.03
N LEU A 483 -13.23 -0.20 -15.03
CA LEU A 483 -14.23 -1.10 -14.46
C LEU A 483 -15.29 -0.24 -13.76
N VAL A 484 -16.56 -0.50 -13.98
CA VAL A 484 -17.67 0.22 -13.30
C VAL A 484 -17.95 -0.50 -11.97
N GLY A 485 -17.86 0.24 -10.89
CA GLY A 485 -17.97 -0.01 -9.44
C GLY A 485 -18.57 -1.30 -8.85
N GLU A 486 -18.20 -1.53 -7.59
CA GLU A 486 -18.55 -2.69 -6.72
C GLU A 486 -20.00 -2.70 -6.17
N GLU A 487 -20.93 -1.89 -6.67
CA GLU A 487 -22.31 -1.95 -6.22
C GLU A 487 -23.14 -2.87 -7.11
N ASP A 488 -23.81 -3.83 -6.50
CA ASP A 488 -24.58 -4.94 -7.10
C ASP A 488 -25.73 -4.52 -8.05
N ASP A 489 -26.03 -3.23 -8.17
CA ASP A 489 -27.12 -2.67 -8.98
C ASP A 489 -26.69 -1.92 -10.26
N LEU A 490 -25.39 -1.94 -10.65
CA LEU A 490 -24.91 -1.23 -11.84
C LEU A 490 -24.79 -2.16 -13.07
N PRO A 491 -25.01 -1.63 -14.30
CA PRO A 491 -24.96 -2.45 -15.51
C PRO A 491 -23.60 -3.13 -15.68
N ASP A 492 -23.65 -4.43 -15.97
CA ASP A 492 -22.56 -5.37 -16.19
C ASP A 492 -21.37 -4.68 -16.92
N GLU A 493 -20.17 -4.72 -16.30
CA GLU A 493 -18.90 -4.14 -16.83
C GLU A 493 -18.63 -4.50 -18.28
N ARG A 494 -19.02 -5.72 -18.68
CA ARG A 494 -19.02 -6.22 -20.04
C ARG A 494 -19.87 -5.35 -20.97
N LYS A 495 -21.04 -4.89 -20.48
CA LYS A 495 -21.96 -4.08 -21.28
C LYS A 495 -21.36 -2.71 -21.58
N ALA A 496 -20.66 -2.09 -20.62
CA ALA A 496 -20.05 -0.77 -20.80
C ALA A 496 -18.89 -0.80 -21.81
N ALA A 497 -17.90 -1.69 -21.63
CA ALA A 497 -16.77 -1.82 -22.55
C ALA A 497 -17.22 -2.32 -23.94
N THR A 498 -18.17 -3.25 -24.00
CA THR A 498 -18.73 -3.77 -25.25
C THR A 498 -19.53 -2.70 -25.98
N ALA A 499 -20.35 -1.93 -25.26
CA ALA A 499 -21.13 -0.83 -25.83
C ALA A 499 -20.20 0.26 -26.39
N TYR A 500 -19.15 0.58 -25.65
CA TYR A 500 -18.16 1.56 -26.09
C TYR A 500 -17.36 1.08 -27.32
N ALA A 501 -16.87 -0.16 -27.32
CA ALA A 501 -16.21 -0.73 -28.48
C ALA A 501 -17.14 -0.77 -29.70
N ARG A 502 -18.43 -1.09 -29.51
CA ARG A 502 -19.44 -1.04 -30.54
C ARG A 502 -19.65 0.40 -31.08
N GLN A 503 -19.76 1.37 -30.18
CA GLN A 503 -19.88 2.80 -30.56
C GLN A 503 -18.66 3.26 -31.36
N LEU A 504 -17.44 2.88 -30.97
CA LEU A 504 -16.24 3.21 -31.72
C LEU A 504 -16.27 2.59 -33.14
N ARG A 505 -16.65 1.31 -33.24
CA ARG A 505 -16.72 0.57 -34.52
C ARG A 505 -17.78 1.06 -35.43
N GLU A 506 -19.00 1.35 -34.94
CA GLU A 506 -20.15 1.65 -35.78
C GLU A 506 -20.29 3.16 -36.08
N LYS A 507 -19.84 4.05 -35.15
CA LYS A 507 -20.10 5.48 -35.24
C LYS A 507 -18.85 6.33 -35.37
N THR A 508 -17.80 6.05 -34.57
CA THR A 508 -16.64 6.95 -34.47
C THR A 508 -15.57 6.59 -35.50
N PHE A 509 -15.28 5.29 -35.65
CA PHE A 509 -14.24 4.77 -36.54
C PHE A 509 -14.75 3.60 -37.40
N PRO A 510 -15.76 3.79 -38.25
CA PRO A 510 -16.34 2.71 -39.06
C PRO A 510 -15.35 2.17 -40.13
N ASP A 511 -14.31 2.91 -40.39
CA ASP A 511 -13.23 2.64 -41.35
C ASP A 511 -12.02 1.94 -40.72
N LEU A 512 -11.98 1.78 -39.35
CA LEU A 512 -10.87 1.18 -38.62
C LEU A 512 -11.28 -0.16 -38.01
N ARG A 513 -10.28 -1.05 -37.85
CA ARG A 513 -10.47 -2.39 -37.26
C ARG A 513 -10.37 -2.29 -35.74
N VAL A 514 -11.50 -2.34 -35.07
CA VAL A 514 -11.59 -2.23 -33.60
C VAL A 514 -11.81 -3.60 -32.97
N SER A 515 -10.90 -4.04 -32.11
CA SER A 515 -11.00 -5.26 -31.29
C SER A 515 -11.36 -4.95 -29.85
N LEU A 516 -11.97 -5.91 -29.15
CA LEU A 516 -12.36 -5.80 -27.76
C LEU A 516 -11.70 -6.90 -26.91
N LEU A 517 -11.16 -6.51 -25.77
CA LEU A 517 -10.58 -7.42 -24.78
C LEU A 517 -11.12 -7.11 -23.38
N HIS A 518 -11.67 -8.09 -22.67
CA HIS A 518 -12.15 -7.89 -21.28
C HIS A 518 -11.91 -9.10 -20.38
N GLY A 519 -11.96 -8.90 -19.05
CA GLY A 519 -11.57 -9.87 -18.04
C GLY A 519 -12.30 -11.21 -18.11
N ARG A 520 -13.59 -11.22 -18.48
CA ARG A 520 -14.44 -12.41 -18.52
C ARG A 520 -14.33 -13.27 -19.79
N MET A 521 -13.51 -12.88 -20.76
CA MET A 521 -13.23 -13.73 -21.93
C MET A 521 -12.43 -14.96 -21.50
N LYS A 522 -12.66 -16.10 -22.17
CA LYS A 522 -11.85 -17.30 -21.98
C LYS A 522 -10.39 -17.05 -22.34
N ALA A 523 -9.47 -17.76 -21.70
CA ALA A 523 -8.03 -17.56 -21.91
C ALA A 523 -7.64 -17.63 -23.39
N GLY A 524 -8.08 -18.65 -24.10
CA GLY A 524 -7.80 -18.81 -25.54
C GLY A 524 -8.42 -17.73 -26.44
N GLU A 525 -9.53 -17.10 -26.04
CA GLU A 525 -10.10 -15.96 -26.76
C GLU A 525 -9.26 -14.69 -26.55
N LYS A 526 -8.80 -14.47 -25.30
CA LYS A 526 -7.89 -13.35 -24.98
C LYS A 526 -6.60 -13.46 -25.78
N GLU A 527 -6.02 -14.66 -25.85
CA GLU A 527 -4.80 -14.93 -26.62
C GLU A 527 -5.00 -14.64 -28.09
N LYS A 528 -6.09 -15.09 -28.70
CA LYS A 528 -6.40 -14.82 -30.11
C LYS A 528 -6.52 -13.33 -30.39
N VAL A 529 -7.24 -12.58 -29.56
CA VAL A 529 -7.41 -11.13 -29.74
C VAL A 529 -6.06 -10.41 -29.59
N MET A 530 -5.25 -10.80 -28.62
CA MET A 530 -3.93 -10.20 -28.42
C MET A 530 -2.95 -10.56 -29.53
N ALA A 531 -2.95 -11.80 -30.02
CA ALA A 531 -2.12 -12.22 -31.13
C ALA A 531 -2.50 -11.46 -32.42
N SER A 532 -3.81 -11.34 -32.72
CA SER A 532 -4.32 -10.56 -33.84
C SER A 532 -3.93 -9.08 -33.77
N PHE A 533 -4.00 -8.49 -32.54
CA PHE A 533 -3.55 -7.12 -32.32
C PHE A 533 -2.04 -6.98 -32.51
N ALA A 534 -1.24 -7.88 -31.94
CA ALA A 534 0.21 -7.86 -32.10
C ALA A 534 0.66 -8.07 -33.55
N ALA A 535 -0.09 -8.86 -34.35
CA ALA A 535 0.12 -9.06 -35.79
C ALA A 535 -0.30 -7.86 -36.66
N GLY A 536 -0.89 -6.80 -36.07
CA GLY A 536 -1.36 -5.63 -36.81
C GLY A 536 -2.68 -5.85 -37.58
N GLU A 537 -3.42 -6.91 -37.27
CA GLU A 537 -4.73 -7.20 -37.85
C GLU A 537 -5.84 -6.31 -37.27
N SER A 538 -5.58 -5.64 -36.15
CA SER A 538 -6.45 -4.65 -35.51
C SER A 538 -5.72 -3.34 -35.32
N ASP A 539 -6.40 -2.22 -35.57
CA ASP A 539 -5.84 -0.87 -35.46
C ASP A 539 -6.05 -0.30 -34.04
N ILE A 540 -7.20 -0.61 -33.45
CA ILE A 540 -7.58 -0.15 -32.09
C ILE A 540 -7.95 -1.35 -31.25
N LEU A 541 -7.34 -1.45 -30.06
CA LEU A 541 -7.74 -2.41 -29.04
C LEU A 541 -8.43 -1.68 -27.88
N VAL A 542 -9.74 -1.90 -27.75
CA VAL A 542 -10.51 -1.45 -26.59
C VAL A 542 -10.39 -2.50 -25.49
N SER A 543 -9.97 -2.10 -24.29
CA SER A 543 -9.80 -3.03 -23.19
C SER A 543 -10.24 -2.46 -21.85
N THR A 544 -10.58 -3.34 -20.93
CA THR A 544 -10.60 -3.05 -19.50
C THR A 544 -9.18 -3.16 -18.93
N THR A 545 -9.01 -3.14 -17.61
CA THR A 545 -7.69 -3.24 -16.91
C THR A 545 -6.87 -4.50 -17.25
N VAL A 546 -7.41 -5.45 -18.02
CA VAL A 546 -6.73 -6.71 -18.40
C VAL A 546 -5.43 -6.47 -19.18
N VAL A 547 -5.26 -5.33 -19.86
CA VAL A 547 -4.01 -4.95 -20.56
C VAL A 547 -2.85 -4.64 -19.57
N GLU A 548 -3.10 -4.56 -18.28
CA GLU A 548 -2.03 -4.50 -17.27
C GLU A 548 -1.09 -5.71 -17.36
N VAL A 549 -1.54 -6.81 -17.98
CA VAL A 549 -0.78 -8.06 -18.07
C VAL A 549 0.10 -8.11 -19.32
N GLY A 550 1.31 -7.64 -19.19
CA GLY A 550 2.56 -8.11 -19.79
C GLY A 550 2.74 -8.14 -21.30
N VAL A 551 1.74 -7.89 -22.13
CA VAL A 551 1.89 -8.05 -23.58
C VAL A 551 2.65 -6.88 -24.21
N ASP A 552 3.69 -7.20 -24.97
CA ASP A 552 4.50 -6.24 -25.73
C ASP A 552 3.98 -6.07 -27.14
N VAL A 553 3.55 -4.85 -27.50
CA VAL A 553 3.16 -4.48 -28.86
C VAL A 553 3.98 -3.25 -29.28
N PRO A 554 5.16 -3.44 -29.88
CA PRO A 554 6.07 -2.33 -30.21
C PRO A 554 5.48 -1.28 -31.14
N ASN A 555 4.50 -1.65 -31.98
CA ASN A 555 3.82 -0.77 -32.93
C ASN A 555 2.69 0.07 -32.29
N ALA A 556 2.32 -0.19 -31.02
CA ALA A 556 1.32 0.61 -30.34
C ALA A 556 1.95 1.90 -29.77
N THR A 557 1.63 3.04 -30.36
CA THR A 557 2.21 4.35 -30.04
C THR A 557 1.26 5.25 -29.23
N LEU A 558 -0.03 4.92 -29.18
CA LEU A 558 -1.00 5.75 -28.44
C LEU A 558 -1.77 4.91 -27.42
N MET A 559 -1.76 5.40 -26.18
CA MET A 559 -2.59 4.93 -25.08
C MET A 559 -3.64 5.99 -24.76
N VAL A 560 -4.90 5.64 -24.82
CA VAL A 560 -6.03 6.49 -24.40
C VAL A 560 -6.67 5.85 -23.17
N VAL A 561 -6.80 6.60 -22.08
CA VAL A 561 -7.45 6.13 -20.86
C VAL A 561 -8.69 6.95 -20.60
N GLU A 562 -9.84 6.30 -20.70
CA GLU A 562 -11.16 6.89 -20.43
C GLU A 562 -11.41 7.01 -18.92
N ASN A 563 -11.99 8.12 -18.48
CA ASN A 563 -12.28 8.38 -17.07
C ASN A 563 -11.06 8.07 -16.16
N ALA A 564 -9.91 8.67 -16.50
CA ALA A 564 -8.63 8.40 -15.86
C ALA A 564 -8.61 8.69 -14.36
N ASP A 565 -9.56 9.48 -13.87
CA ASP A 565 -9.79 9.77 -12.45
C ASP A 565 -10.15 8.53 -11.60
N ARG A 566 -10.65 7.47 -12.24
CA ARG A 566 -11.01 6.20 -11.57
C ARG A 566 -9.85 5.25 -11.38
N PHE A 567 -8.69 5.52 -11.98
CA PHE A 567 -7.51 4.67 -11.88
C PHE A 567 -6.53 5.18 -10.82
N GLY A 568 -5.79 4.27 -10.21
CA GLY A 568 -4.64 4.59 -9.37
C GLY A 568 -3.46 5.11 -10.19
N LEU A 569 -2.56 5.91 -9.55
CA LEU A 569 -1.35 6.42 -10.23
C LEU A 569 -0.46 5.28 -10.71
N SER A 570 -0.24 4.26 -9.87
CA SER A 570 0.56 3.09 -10.21
C SER A 570 -0.04 2.31 -11.39
N GLN A 571 -1.37 2.18 -11.46
CA GLN A 571 -2.07 1.56 -12.60
C GLN A 571 -1.90 2.37 -13.88
N LEU A 572 -2.12 3.68 -13.80
CA LEU A 572 -1.93 4.58 -14.95
C LEU A 572 -0.49 4.56 -15.46
N HIS A 573 0.48 4.49 -14.56
CA HIS A 573 1.88 4.36 -14.92
C HIS A 573 2.18 3.04 -15.62
N GLN A 574 1.66 1.92 -15.13
CA GLN A 574 1.78 0.61 -15.77
C GLN A 574 1.14 0.58 -17.17
N LEU A 575 -0.05 1.18 -17.32
CA LEU A 575 -0.72 1.34 -18.61
C LEU A 575 0.11 2.19 -19.58
N ARG A 576 0.62 3.35 -19.12
CA ARG A 576 1.52 4.18 -19.92
C ARG A 576 2.76 3.41 -20.41
N GLY A 577 3.32 2.55 -19.56
CA GLY A 577 4.48 1.72 -19.91
C GLY A 577 4.20 0.65 -20.98
N ARG A 578 2.94 0.45 -21.41
CA ARG A 578 2.59 -0.46 -22.50
C ARG A 578 2.82 0.14 -23.89
N VAL A 579 2.99 1.45 -23.99
CA VAL A 579 3.44 2.14 -25.20
C VAL A 579 4.89 2.64 -25.02
N GLY A 580 5.52 3.12 -26.08
CA GLY A 580 6.92 3.58 -26.02
C GLY A 580 7.94 2.44 -26.07
N ARG A 581 7.59 1.30 -26.62
CA ARG A 581 8.49 0.13 -26.77
C ARG A 581 9.13 0.03 -28.16
N GLY A 582 8.61 0.80 -29.11
CA GLY A 582 9.17 0.97 -30.45
C GLY A 582 10.10 2.18 -30.55
N LYS A 583 10.55 2.48 -31.80
CA LYS A 583 11.37 3.64 -32.12
C LYS A 583 10.54 4.92 -32.31
N ALA A 584 9.23 4.81 -32.54
CA ALA A 584 8.34 5.93 -32.78
C ALA A 584 7.97 6.64 -31.48
N GLN A 585 7.77 7.96 -31.56
CA GLN A 585 7.26 8.77 -30.45
C GLN A 585 5.89 8.23 -30.00
N SER A 586 5.73 8.06 -28.71
CA SER A 586 4.51 7.49 -28.13
C SER A 586 3.83 8.47 -27.19
N TYR A 587 2.52 8.30 -27.07
CA TYR A 587 1.64 9.24 -26.38
C TYR A 587 0.70 8.51 -25.41
N CYS A 588 0.43 9.16 -24.29
CA CYS A 588 -0.58 8.71 -23.32
C CYS A 588 -1.57 9.85 -23.06
N VAL A 589 -2.84 9.64 -23.40
CA VAL A 589 -3.90 10.63 -23.24
C VAL A 589 -4.86 10.18 -22.15
N LEU A 590 -4.93 10.94 -21.08
CA LEU A 590 -5.78 10.71 -19.91
C LEU A 590 -7.01 11.62 -20.01
N LEU A 591 -8.19 11.02 -20.23
CA LEU A 591 -9.44 11.76 -20.26
C LEU A 591 -10.07 11.82 -18.87
N SER A 592 -10.37 13.04 -18.41
CA SER A 592 -11.08 13.25 -17.16
C SER A 592 -11.66 14.66 -17.09
N ASP A 593 -12.92 14.77 -16.68
CA ASP A 593 -13.61 16.03 -16.39
C ASP A 593 -13.75 16.29 -14.88
N THR A 594 -12.98 15.56 -14.06
CA THR A 594 -13.05 15.68 -12.59
C THR A 594 -12.83 17.11 -12.12
N GLN A 595 -13.63 17.58 -11.18
CA GLN A 595 -13.45 18.85 -10.49
C GLN A 595 -12.69 18.70 -9.16
N ASN A 596 -12.45 17.45 -8.70
CA ASN A 596 -11.73 17.19 -7.46
C ASN A 596 -10.26 17.65 -7.58
N PRO A 597 -9.80 18.59 -6.71
CA PRO A 597 -8.43 19.13 -6.78
C PRO A 597 -7.35 18.08 -6.57
N GLU A 598 -7.57 17.11 -5.67
CA GLU A 598 -6.61 16.04 -5.39
C GLU A 598 -6.43 15.13 -6.59
N THR A 599 -7.54 14.73 -7.22
CA THR A 599 -7.51 13.90 -8.43
C THR A 599 -6.81 14.62 -9.59
N ARG A 600 -7.08 15.93 -9.76
CA ARG A 600 -6.37 16.74 -10.76
C ARG A 600 -4.87 16.82 -10.49
N ARG A 601 -4.49 17.00 -9.22
CA ARG A 601 -3.08 17.01 -8.82
C ARG A 601 -2.41 15.68 -9.14
N ARG A 602 -3.08 14.57 -8.85
CA ARG A 602 -2.63 13.21 -9.13
C ARG A 602 -2.37 12.99 -10.63
N LEU A 603 -3.34 13.31 -11.49
CA LEU A 603 -3.18 13.17 -12.95
C LEU A 603 -2.07 14.07 -13.51
N LYS A 604 -1.94 15.31 -13.00
CA LYS A 604 -0.85 16.22 -13.38
C LYS A 604 0.53 15.69 -12.96
N ALA A 605 0.66 15.05 -11.80
CA ALA A 605 1.90 14.43 -11.35
C ALA A 605 2.37 13.36 -12.35
N LEU A 606 1.45 12.52 -12.85
CA LEU A 606 1.76 11.52 -13.87
C LEU A 606 2.20 12.16 -15.21
N ALA A 607 1.61 13.28 -15.60
CA ALA A 607 1.98 13.99 -16.82
C ALA A 607 3.33 14.72 -16.71
N ALA A 608 3.75 15.08 -15.50
CA ALA A 608 4.97 15.84 -15.26
C ALA A 608 6.26 15.02 -15.30
N THR A 609 6.18 13.70 -15.12
CA THR A 609 7.37 12.82 -15.07
C THR A 609 7.12 11.46 -15.69
N ASN A 610 8.17 10.90 -16.29
CA ASN A 610 8.19 9.51 -16.75
C ASN A 610 8.84 8.56 -15.72
N ASP A 611 9.40 9.09 -14.65
CA ASP A 611 10.06 8.31 -13.59
C ASP A 611 9.02 7.65 -12.68
N GLY A 612 8.94 6.32 -12.73
CA GLY A 612 8.00 5.53 -11.95
C GLY A 612 8.23 5.61 -10.44
N PHE A 613 9.48 5.80 -9.99
CA PHE A 613 9.77 5.93 -8.56
C PHE A 613 9.23 7.26 -8.00
N ARG A 614 9.40 8.36 -8.74
CA ARG A 614 8.80 9.65 -8.37
C ARG A 614 7.27 9.60 -8.35
N ILE A 615 6.67 8.88 -9.32
CA ILE A 615 5.21 8.68 -9.37
C ILE A 615 4.75 7.90 -8.14
N ALA A 616 5.46 6.86 -7.75
CA ALA A 616 5.14 6.07 -6.57
C ALA A 616 5.29 6.87 -5.26
N GLU A 617 6.29 7.75 -5.15
CA GLU A 617 6.44 8.67 -4.02
C GLU A 617 5.27 9.67 -3.92
N GLU A 618 4.83 10.21 -5.07
CA GLU A 618 3.66 11.11 -5.10
C GLU A 618 2.35 10.35 -4.80
N ASP A 619 2.20 9.10 -5.29
CA ASP A 619 1.03 8.26 -4.96
C ASP A 619 0.97 7.97 -3.44
N LEU A 620 2.12 7.66 -2.84
CA LEU A 620 2.23 7.43 -1.38
C LEU A 620 1.83 8.68 -0.59
N LYS A 621 2.30 9.87 -1.00
CA LYS A 621 1.95 11.15 -0.34
C LYS A 621 0.46 11.48 -0.45
N LEU A 622 -0.19 11.12 -1.57
CA LEU A 622 -1.58 11.46 -1.85
C LEU A 622 -2.60 10.49 -1.24
N ARG A 623 -2.27 9.18 -1.19
CA ARG A 623 -3.19 8.14 -0.69
C ARG A 623 -2.91 7.70 0.73
N GLY A 624 -1.69 7.93 1.21
CA GLY A 624 -1.21 7.28 2.42
C GLY A 624 -0.84 5.80 2.21
N PRO A 625 -0.21 5.17 3.22
CA PRO A 625 0.31 3.80 3.12
C PRO A 625 -0.77 2.71 3.17
N GLY A 626 -2.01 3.03 3.56
CA GLY A 626 -3.07 2.04 3.80
C GLY A 626 -3.38 1.16 2.59
N ASP A 627 -3.35 1.72 1.38
CA ASP A 627 -3.62 0.97 0.14
C ASP A 627 -2.42 0.10 -0.31
N PHE A 628 -1.18 0.44 0.11
CA PHE A 628 0.01 -0.36 -0.19
C PHE A 628 0.14 -1.61 0.68
N PHE A 629 -0.35 -1.55 1.90
CA PHE A 629 -0.31 -2.69 2.83
C PHE A 629 -1.51 -3.63 2.67
N GLY A 630 -2.41 -3.41 1.72
CA GLY A 630 -3.59 -4.22 1.37
C GLY A 630 -3.96 -5.26 2.41
N SER A 631 -5.20 -5.48 2.69
CA SER A 631 -5.73 -6.22 3.85
C SER A 631 -5.17 -7.64 4.13
N ARG A 632 -4.13 -8.11 3.42
CA ARG A 632 -3.56 -9.48 3.58
C ARG A 632 -2.16 -9.68 2.99
N GLN A 633 -1.18 -8.82 3.23
CA GLN A 633 0.20 -9.31 3.13
C GLN A 633 0.55 -9.98 4.46
N HIS A 634 0.43 -11.30 4.50
CA HIS A 634 0.69 -12.14 5.66
C HIS A 634 2.17 -12.01 6.05
N GLY A 635 2.45 -11.62 7.29
CA GLY A 635 3.76 -11.66 7.91
C GLY A 635 4.31 -10.34 8.49
N LEU A 636 3.77 -9.18 8.13
CA LEU A 636 4.19 -7.92 8.74
C LEU A 636 3.19 -7.44 9.80
N PRO A 637 3.65 -6.92 10.94
CA PRO A 637 2.79 -6.33 11.95
C PRO A 637 2.09 -5.07 11.41
N THR A 638 0.82 -4.90 11.78
CA THR A 638 0.05 -3.70 11.42
C THR A 638 0.59 -2.49 12.17
N LEU A 639 0.96 -1.43 11.45
CA LEU A 639 1.38 -0.16 12.03
C LEU A 639 0.18 0.56 12.64
N LYS A 640 0.31 1.00 13.90
CA LYS A 640 -0.75 1.67 14.66
C LYS A 640 -0.52 3.18 14.80
N ALA A 641 0.73 3.60 15.00
CA ALA A 641 1.14 4.98 15.21
C ALA A 641 1.83 5.59 13.99
N ALA A 642 2.62 4.80 13.26
CA ALA A 642 3.40 5.25 12.13
C ALA A 642 2.54 5.42 10.88
N ASP A 643 2.72 6.55 10.21
CA ASP A 643 2.18 6.85 8.89
C ASP A 643 3.34 7.03 7.90
N LEU A 644 3.58 6.01 7.09
CA LEU A 644 4.70 5.99 6.15
C LEU A 644 4.61 7.05 5.05
N SER A 645 3.47 7.75 4.91
CA SER A 645 3.36 8.89 3.98
C SER A 645 4.11 10.13 4.48
N CYS A 646 4.24 10.31 5.79
CA CYS A 646 4.88 11.46 6.43
C CYS A 646 6.06 11.10 7.35
N ASP A 647 6.16 9.86 7.83
CA ASP A 647 7.17 9.44 8.82
C ASP A 647 8.44 8.82 8.19
N MET A 648 8.66 8.97 6.87
CA MET A 648 9.83 8.42 6.18
C MET A 648 11.19 8.85 6.77
N PRO A 649 11.39 10.11 7.22
CA PRO A 649 12.64 10.49 7.88
C PRO A 649 12.86 9.73 9.20
N LEU A 650 11.79 9.51 9.97
CA LEU A 650 11.85 8.80 11.24
C LEU A 650 12.07 7.30 11.03
N LEU A 651 11.58 6.75 9.93
CA LEU A 651 11.87 5.37 9.50
C LEU A 651 13.36 5.18 9.22
N ALA A 652 14.00 6.11 8.50
CA ALA A 652 15.44 6.03 8.22
C ALA A 652 16.23 6.06 9.54
N GLU A 653 15.88 6.98 10.45
CA GLU A 653 16.48 7.10 11.78
C GLU A 653 16.33 5.83 12.62
N ALA A 654 15.12 5.26 12.68
CA ALA A 654 14.82 4.04 13.43
C ALA A 654 15.53 2.80 12.86
N ARG A 655 15.63 2.72 11.53
CA ARG A 655 16.36 1.64 10.85
C ARG A 655 17.85 1.71 11.14
N ASP A 656 18.47 2.88 11.05
CA ASP A 656 19.90 3.05 11.28
C ASP A 656 20.25 2.72 12.75
N ALA A 657 19.38 3.11 13.69
CA ALA A 657 19.49 2.72 15.10
C ALA A 657 19.37 1.19 15.28
N ALA A 658 18.40 0.55 14.60
CA ALA A 658 18.22 -0.90 14.64
C ALA A 658 19.43 -1.62 14.03
N GLN A 659 19.99 -1.16 12.93
CA GLN A 659 21.20 -1.74 12.33
C GLN A 659 22.40 -1.66 13.27
N THR A 660 22.60 -0.52 13.94
CA THR A 660 23.67 -0.34 14.92
C THR A 660 23.52 -1.30 16.09
N LEU A 661 22.33 -1.42 16.66
CA LEU A 661 22.04 -2.34 17.75
C LEU A 661 22.26 -3.79 17.32
N MET A 662 21.71 -4.18 16.17
CA MET A 662 21.80 -5.54 15.64
C MET A 662 23.22 -5.94 15.19
N ALA A 663 24.07 -4.97 14.87
CA ALA A 663 25.49 -5.22 14.65
C ALA A 663 26.23 -5.52 15.95
N ALA A 664 25.86 -4.88 17.05
CA ALA A 664 26.47 -5.08 18.36
C ALA A 664 25.93 -6.35 19.08
N ASP A 665 24.63 -6.59 19.04
CA ASP A 665 23.96 -7.78 19.61
C ASP A 665 23.00 -8.42 18.59
N PRO A 666 23.52 -9.25 17.67
CA PRO A 666 22.73 -9.80 16.56
C PRO A 666 21.52 -10.64 16.98
N ARG A 667 21.54 -11.24 18.17
CA ARG A 667 20.48 -12.11 18.68
C ARG A 667 19.69 -11.51 19.83
N LEU A 668 19.96 -10.27 20.19
CA LEU A 668 19.37 -9.58 21.34
C LEU A 668 19.45 -10.41 22.62
N THR A 669 20.65 -10.93 22.89
CA THR A 669 20.90 -11.83 24.04
C THR A 669 21.30 -11.10 25.30
N ALA A 670 21.72 -9.85 25.21
CA ALA A 670 22.07 -9.03 26.35
C ALA A 670 20.85 -8.84 27.29
N PRO A 671 21.03 -8.84 28.60
CA PRO A 671 19.93 -8.69 29.57
C PRO A 671 19.10 -7.44 29.36
N GLU A 672 19.72 -6.32 29.00
CA GLU A 672 19.08 -5.03 28.67
C GLU A 672 18.19 -5.09 27.43
N HIS A 673 18.39 -6.06 26.54
CA HIS A 673 17.59 -6.25 25.33
C HIS A 673 16.47 -7.30 25.51
N ALA A 674 16.31 -7.89 26.71
CA ALA A 674 15.36 -8.98 26.94
C ALA A 674 13.90 -8.55 26.69
N VAL A 675 13.53 -7.33 27.09
CA VAL A 675 12.19 -6.76 26.84
C VAL A 675 11.94 -6.54 25.37
N LEU A 676 12.91 -5.93 24.68
CA LEU A 676 12.90 -5.70 23.23
C LEU A 676 12.73 -7.02 22.48
N ARG A 677 13.52 -8.05 22.83
CA ARG A 677 13.43 -9.37 22.20
C ARG A 677 12.05 -10.00 22.37
N ARG A 678 11.50 -10.00 23.59
CA ARG A 678 10.15 -10.52 23.86
C ARG A 678 9.10 -9.80 23.03
N ARG A 679 9.20 -8.47 22.90
CA ARG A 679 8.25 -7.67 22.14
C ARG A 679 8.32 -7.97 20.64
N ILE A 680 9.52 -8.11 20.08
CA ILE A 680 9.72 -8.49 18.67
C ILE A 680 9.19 -9.91 18.41
N GLN A 681 9.49 -10.87 19.29
CA GLN A 681 8.98 -12.23 19.17
C GLN A 681 7.45 -12.27 19.13
N ALA A 682 6.79 -11.50 20.00
CA ALA A 682 5.33 -11.40 20.01
C ALA A 682 4.75 -10.73 18.76
N LEU A 683 5.45 -9.74 18.18
CA LEU A 683 5.00 -9.03 16.99
C LEU A 683 5.08 -9.87 15.71
N PHE A 684 6.08 -10.76 15.62
CA PHE A 684 6.35 -11.55 14.42
C PHE A 684 5.97 -13.03 14.56
N ASP A 685 5.24 -13.42 15.62
CA ASP A 685 4.94 -14.84 15.95
C ASP A 685 6.19 -15.75 15.88
N LEU A 686 7.36 -15.21 16.25
CA LEU A 686 8.65 -15.90 16.17
C LEU A 686 8.80 -17.00 17.27
N ASN A 687 7.73 -17.72 17.60
CA ASN A 687 7.80 -18.87 18.48
C ASN A 687 8.63 -19.98 17.85
N GLU A 688 9.46 -20.64 18.63
CA GLU A 688 10.46 -21.64 18.20
C GLU A 688 9.89 -22.86 17.44
N GLY A 689 8.57 -22.91 17.16
CA GLY A 689 7.87 -24.05 16.55
C GLY A 689 7.19 -23.81 15.20
N THR A 690 7.15 -22.60 14.63
CA THR A 690 6.28 -22.31 13.45
C THR A 690 7.02 -22.03 12.14
N LEU A 691 8.32 -22.27 12.06
CA LEU A 691 9.09 -22.18 10.82
C LEU A 691 9.87 -23.47 10.56
N ASN A 692 9.12 -24.54 10.24
CA ASN A 692 9.63 -25.71 9.51
C ASN A 692 9.13 -25.64 8.07
#